data_81c4879824ea1bc239ded3145e400d5e
#
_entry.id   81c4879824ea1bc239ded3145e400d5e
#
_cell.length_a   1.000
_cell.length_b   1.000
_cell.length_c   1.000
_cell.angle_alpha   90.00
_cell.angle_beta   90.00
_cell.angle_gamma   90.00
#
_symmetry.space_group_name_H-M   'P 1'
#
loop_
_entity.id
_entity.type
_entity.pdbx_description
1 polymer ?
#
loop_
_entity_poly.entity_id
_entity_poly.type
_entity_poly.pdbx_seq_one_letter_code
_entity_poly.pdbx_strand_id
1 'polypeptide(L)'
;MQHPGHLIRLALSLPPHIALAKAARFARRLADRRIRGWLYRDRCSYPQSPGRLRRSLDALDVSIPDSFGETRLLFEHRFDLLGSGPVRVAHGERYKGFGPHRYGPSPPLPADWRDAVTAELSPGNRKRARTILDQIPGGYTPIDWHVDFVSGFRWSPATWGGGIAYAHLPGVDIKLPWELARMQHLPRLALLADAGTLPALAAEFRAQALDFMGSNPPGWGVNWACAMDVAIRAANLILAWELFRARGATFDEAFEDELAASLLAHGRHVMANLEWSERHRGNHYLADVCGLAAIAHALPDSPESAEWRSFATTELNAEILRQFTPDGANFEASTAYHRLSAEMAMVTAALLLGRGESLSDEALARLAAAVRFAAHVTKPSGEMVQIGDNDSGRFVRLETEDRPLDMAPLIAAAKGLFDLDLPVPADTLSVTRVVAALAGGRRFPAPPPVRRPLPTGPVENSPCLRLRIMPPAPAALTGLEAVAYPDFGLFLWRGPRAFIALRCGPIGQNGQGGHAHNDQLAVEIEIDGVAWTRDPGSFVYTADLAERDCYRSVMAHFAPRRGSGEPARLLAPFRLEDRAGAKLVRFGDDMVGRHVGFGSPVQRRVAIEDGAIVIEDTPGEGEHVLRSPEDLARLWGLILPFSPGYGRKG
;
A
#
# COMPACT_ATOMS: atom_id res chain seq x y z
N MET A 1 14.42 13.85 -2.75
CA MET A 1 14.65 15.00 -3.69
C MET A 1 14.63 14.42 -5.09
N GLN A 2 13.78 14.90 -5.97
CA GLN A 2 13.75 14.47 -7.35
C GLN A 2 15.09 14.77 -8.03
N HIS A 3 15.54 13.87 -8.92
CA HIS A 3 16.81 13.99 -9.64
C HIS A 3 16.94 15.38 -10.28
N PRO A 4 18.08 16.09 -10.19
CA PRO A 4 18.23 17.46 -10.71
C PRO A 4 17.78 17.62 -12.17
N GLY A 5 18.06 16.63 -13.01
CA GLY A 5 17.62 16.61 -14.42
C GLY A 5 16.11 16.56 -14.61
N HIS A 6 15.36 16.02 -13.64
CA HIS A 6 13.89 15.99 -13.68
C HIS A 6 13.28 17.33 -13.28
N LEU A 7 13.84 17.98 -12.25
CA LEU A 7 13.42 19.33 -11.86
C LEU A 7 13.66 20.35 -12.98
N ILE A 8 14.76 20.20 -13.72
CA ILE A 8 15.07 21.04 -14.89
C ILE A 8 14.04 20.83 -16.01
N ARG A 9 13.69 19.57 -16.35
CA ARG A 9 12.66 19.27 -17.37
C ARG A 9 11.27 19.79 -16.95
N LEU A 10 10.93 19.65 -15.67
CA LEU A 10 9.66 20.17 -15.12
C LEU A 10 9.62 21.70 -15.14
N ALA A 11 10.75 22.36 -14.80
CA ALA A 11 10.86 23.82 -14.86
C ALA A 11 10.73 24.36 -16.30
N LEU A 12 11.30 23.66 -17.28
CA LEU A 12 11.22 24.03 -18.70
C LEU A 12 9.82 23.82 -19.31
N SER A 13 8.98 23.00 -18.69
CA SER A 13 7.59 22.76 -19.14
C SER A 13 6.54 23.72 -18.54
N LEU A 14 6.95 24.59 -17.62
CA LEU A 14 6.05 25.53 -16.93
C LEU A 14 6.29 26.98 -17.39
N PRO A 15 5.25 27.83 -17.37
CA PRO A 15 5.45 29.27 -17.55
C PRO A 15 6.51 29.79 -16.57
N PRO A 16 7.43 30.70 -17.00
CA PRO A 16 8.59 31.11 -16.19
C PRO A 16 8.25 31.62 -14.79
N HIS A 17 7.15 32.36 -14.62
CA HIS A 17 6.71 32.87 -13.32
C HIS A 17 6.23 31.75 -12.38
N ILE A 18 5.62 30.68 -12.91
CA ILE A 18 5.20 29.51 -12.13
C ILE A 18 6.42 28.66 -11.75
N ALA A 19 7.37 28.49 -12.68
CA ALA A 19 8.62 27.78 -12.42
C ALA A 19 9.43 28.47 -11.31
N LEU A 20 9.57 29.80 -11.37
CA LEU A 20 10.23 30.60 -10.35
C LEU A 20 9.53 30.53 -8.99
N ALA A 21 8.20 30.63 -8.96
CA ALA A 21 7.43 30.54 -7.71
C ALA A 21 7.52 29.14 -7.07
N LYS A 22 7.56 28.09 -7.88
CA LYS A 22 7.80 26.70 -7.40
C LYS A 22 9.23 26.50 -6.91
N ALA A 23 10.23 27.00 -7.65
CA ALA A 23 11.62 26.93 -7.25
C ALA A 23 11.87 27.70 -5.93
N ALA A 24 11.32 28.89 -5.79
CA ALA A 24 11.39 29.68 -4.55
C ALA A 24 10.72 28.98 -3.37
N ARG A 25 9.53 28.40 -3.56
CA ARG A 25 8.85 27.59 -2.53
C ARG A 25 9.66 26.35 -2.15
N PHE A 26 10.25 25.67 -3.12
CA PHE A 26 11.11 24.51 -2.87
C PHE A 26 12.37 24.89 -2.10
N ALA A 27 13.07 25.94 -2.53
CA ALA A 27 14.25 26.46 -1.84
C ALA A 27 13.93 26.90 -0.40
N ARG A 28 12.79 27.58 -0.20
CA ARG A 28 12.30 28.00 1.13
C ARG A 28 12.00 26.79 2.01
N ARG A 29 11.34 25.74 1.48
CA ARG A 29 11.08 24.49 2.22
C ARG A 29 12.39 23.76 2.58
N LEU A 30 13.35 23.72 1.66
CA LEU A 30 14.65 23.08 1.89
C LEU A 30 15.45 23.84 2.95
N ALA A 31 15.47 25.17 2.89
CA ALA A 31 16.10 26.03 3.89
C ALA A 31 15.44 25.85 5.27
N ASP A 32 14.10 25.89 5.34
CA ASP A 32 13.33 25.72 6.56
C ASP A 32 13.61 24.35 7.21
N ARG A 33 13.65 23.28 6.42
CA ARG A 33 13.99 21.92 6.88
C ARG A 33 15.41 21.80 7.45
N ARG A 34 16.41 22.43 6.82
CA ARG A 34 17.78 22.47 7.31
C ARG A 34 17.93 23.32 8.58
N ILE A 35 17.27 24.47 8.59
CA ILE A 35 17.25 25.38 9.75
C ILE A 35 16.61 24.69 10.95
N ARG A 36 15.49 23.98 10.78
CA ARG A 36 14.83 23.23 11.85
C ARG A 36 15.74 22.14 12.43
N GLY A 37 16.42 21.36 11.57
CA GLY A 37 17.39 20.38 12.02
C GLY A 37 18.50 20.98 12.90
N TRP A 38 18.99 22.17 12.54
CA TRP A 38 19.97 22.88 13.33
C TRP A 38 19.39 23.44 14.64
N LEU A 39 18.20 24.07 14.58
CA LEU A 39 17.53 24.68 15.75
C LEU A 39 17.12 23.66 16.81
N TYR A 40 16.77 22.44 16.40
CA TYR A 40 16.29 21.37 17.31
C TYR A 40 17.37 20.38 17.70
N ARG A 41 18.60 20.49 17.17
CA ARG A 41 19.69 19.54 17.38
C ARG A 41 19.97 19.24 18.86
N ASP A 42 19.96 20.28 19.69
CA ASP A 42 20.31 20.20 21.11
C ASP A 42 19.07 20.15 22.03
N ARG A 43 17.87 19.99 21.44
CA ARG A 43 16.62 19.86 22.18
C ARG A 43 16.17 18.41 22.23
N CYS A 44 15.65 17.99 23.40
CA CYS A 44 14.98 16.71 23.53
C CYS A 44 13.63 16.77 22.83
N SER A 45 13.39 15.83 21.89
CA SER A 45 12.13 15.76 21.14
C SER A 45 11.10 14.79 21.75
N TYR A 46 11.50 14.02 22.76
CA TYR A 46 10.60 13.10 23.45
C TYR A 46 9.64 13.87 24.37
N PRO A 47 8.31 13.68 24.24
CA PRO A 47 7.37 14.22 25.19
C PRO A 47 7.39 13.42 26.50
N GLN A 48 6.74 13.95 27.54
CA GLN A 48 6.41 13.18 28.72
C GLN A 48 5.20 12.29 28.46
N SER A 49 5.05 11.20 29.25
CA SER A 49 3.85 10.36 29.21
C SER A 49 2.60 11.20 29.50
N PRO A 50 1.56 11.08 28.66
CA PRO A 50 0.27 11.72 28.94
C PRO A 50 -0.55 10.96 29.98
N GLY A 51 -0.06 9.83 30.46
CA GLY A 51 -0.75 8.93 31.39
C GLY A 51 -1.17 7.61 30.74
N ARG A 52 -1.97 6.86 31.47
CA ARG A 52 -2.34 5.48 31.13
C ARG A 52 -3.14 5.38 29.84
N LEU A 53 -2.74 4.45 28.96
CA LEU A 53 -3.44 4.15 27.73
C LEU A 53 -4.84 3.55 27.96
N ARG A 54 -5.76 3.88 27.07
CA ARG A 54 -7.13 3.36 27.05
C ARG A 54 -7.18 2.12 26.14
N ARG A 55 -7.93 1.11 26.58
CA ARG A 55 -8.12 -0.12 25.81
C ARG A 55 -9.36 -0.05 24.94
N SER A 56 -9.29 -0.65 23.76
CA SER A 56 -10.39 -0.81 22.82
C SER A 56 -10.82 -2.27 22.68
N LEU A 57 -9.94 -3.23 23.00
CA LEU A 57 -10.24 -4.65 22.94
C LEU A 57 -10.45 -5.24 24.35
N ASP A 58 -11.53 -5.98 24.49
CA ASP A 58 -11.74 -6.89 25.61
C ASP A 58 -10.93 -8.19 25.45
N ALA A 59 -11.15 -9.18 26.31
CA ALA A 59 -10.52 -10.49 26.16
C ALA A 59 -10.87 -11.10 24.80
N LEU A 60 -9.87 -11.49 24.03
CA LEU A 60 -10.02 -12.00 22.68
C LEU A 60 -9.18 -13.27 22.49
N ASP A 61 -9.86 -14.39 22.26
CA ASP A 61 -9.23 -15.67 21.94
C ASP A 61 -9.08 -15.79 20.40
N VAL A 62 -7.98 -15.24 19.89
CA VAL A 62 -7.60 -15.29 18.47
C VAL A 62 -6.13 -15.65 18.36
N SER A 63 -5.82 -16.65 17.53
CA SER A 63 -4.46 -17.05 17.21
C SER A 63 -4.36 -17.46 15.74
N ILE A 64 -3.15 -17.43 15.21
CA ILE A 64 -2.78 -18.01 13.91
C ILE A 64 -1.71 -19.08 14.12
N PRO A 65 -1.68 -20.15 13.30
CA PRO A 65 -0.63 -21.15 13.39
C PRO A 65 0.72 -20.59 12.91
N ASP A 66 1.80 -20.98 13.56
CA ASP A 66 3.17 -20.70 13.10
C ASP A 66 3.62 -21.74 12.06
N SER A 67 2.93 -21.77 10.93
CA SER A 67 3.14 -22.77 9.89
C SER A 67 4.50 -22.65 9.18
N PHE A 68 5.15 -21.48 9.25
CA PHE A 68 6.36 -21.14 8.51
C PHE A 68 7.57 -20.86 9.41
N GLY A 69 7.46 -21.09 10.73
CA GLY A 69 8.51 -20.77 11.69
C GLY A 69 8.74 -19.27 11.83
N GLU A 70 7.70 -18.47 11.62
CA GLU A 70 7.75 -17.01 11.65
C GLU A 70 8.19 -16.49 13.02
N THR A 71 7.73 -17.12 14.09
CA THR A 71 8.12 -16.79 15.47
C THR A 71 9.64 -16.80 15.63
N ARG A 72 10.32 -17.85 15.11
CA ARG A 72 11.78 -17.91 15.18
C ARG A 72 12.45 -16.80 14.36
N LEU A 73 11.94 -16.53 13.14
CA LEU A 73 12.49 -15.47 12.29
C LEU A 73 12.38 -14.10 12.98
N LEU A 74 11.25 -13.83 13.66
CA LEU A 74 11.04 -12.57 14.36
C LEU A 74 11.96 -12.42 15.59
N PHE A 75 12.23 -13.49 16.33
CA PHE A 75 13.25 -13.48 17.41
C PHE A 75 14.68 -13.30 16.88
N GLU A 76 14.98 -13.78 15.68
CA GLU A 76 16.27 -13.59 15.03
C GLU A 76 16.37 -12.22 14.30
N HIS A 77 15.35 -11.38 14.38
CA HIS A 77 15.18 -10.12 13.63
C HIS A 77 15.38 -10.32 12.13
N ARG A 78 14.81 -11.41 11.59
CA ARG A 78 14.79 -11.70 10.15
C ARG A 78 13.43 -11.35 9.58
N PHE A 79 13.44 -10.45 8.62
CA PHE A 79 12.22 -9.94 7.98
C PHE A 79 12.25 -10.23 6.48
N ASP A 80 11.15 -10.76 5.93
CA ASP A 80 10.92 -10.88 4.50
C ASP A 80 9.95 -9.78 4.06
N LEU A 81 10.48 -8.66 3.66
CA LEU A 81 9.72 -7.50 3.25
C LEU A 81 10.15 -7.04 1.85
N LEU A 82 9.16 -6.70 1.03
CA LEU A 82 9.40 -6.11 -0.30
C LEU A 82 10.38 -6.96 -1.15
N GLY A 83 10.24 -8.27 -1.10
CA GLY A 83 11.05 -9.21 -1.88
C GLY A 83 12.50 -9.37 -1.42
N SER A 84 12.84 -8.94 -0.20
CA SER A 84 14.19 -9.12 0.35
C SER A 84 14.55 -10.59 0.58
N GLY A 85 13.55 -11.45 0.76
CA GLY A 85 13.69 -12.73 1.45
C GLY A 85 13.92 -12.52 2.96
N PRO A 86 14.01 -13.59 3.76
CA PRO A 86 14.19 -13.51 5.22
C PRO A 86 15.61 -13.02 5.57
N VAL A 87 15.79 -11.71 5.64
CA VAL A 87 17.07 -11.03 5.90
C VAL A 87 17.14 -10.60 7.35
N ARG A 88 18.25 -10.87 8.02
CA ARG A 88 18.54 -10.32 9.35
C ARG A 88 18.82 -8.82 9.24
N VAL A 89 18.09 -8.00 10.01
CA VAL A 89 18.27 -6.56 10.00
C VAL A 89 18.98 -6.12 11.30
N ALA A 90 20.31 -6.06 11.26
CA ALA A 90 21.13 -5.71 12.41
C ALA A 90 22.36 -4.90 11.98
N HIS A 91 22.99 -4.23 12.94
CA HIS A 91 24.25 -3.52 12.69
C HIS A 91 25.38 -4.49 12.32
N GLY A 92 26.22 -4.10 11.38
CA GLY A 92 27.35 -4.89 10.90
C GLY A 92 27.00 -5.94 9.83
N GLU A 93 25.71 -6.11 9.51
CA GLU A 93 25.27 -7.06 8.49
C GLU A 93 25.64 -6.61 7.07
N ARG A 94 25.92 -7.59 6.21
CA ARG A 94 26.17 -7.38 4.78
C ARG A 94 24.96 -7.84 3.98
N TYR A 95 24.46 -6.97 3.13
CA TYR A 95 23.30 -7.23 2.30
C TYR A 95 23.68 -7.58 0.87
N LYS A 96 22.76 -8.23 0.13
CA LYS A 96 23.00 -8.76 -1.23
C LYS A 96 23.27 -7.67 -2.29
N GLY A 97 22.74 -6.46 -2.08
CA GLY A 97 22.71 -5.41 -3.08
C GLY A 97 21.47 -5.46 -3.96
N PHE A 98 21.21 -4.37 -4.67
CA PHE A 98 20.20 -4.27 -5.72
C PHE A 98 20.90 -4.16 -7.08
N GLY A 99 20.80 -5.19 -7.93
CA GLY A 99 21.59 -5.26 -9.16
C GLY A 99 23.09 -5.14 -8.88
N PRO A 100 23.83 -4.23 -9.56
CA PRO A 100 25.23 -4.00 -9.31
C PRO A 100 25.51 -3.11 -8.09
N HIS A 101 24.48 -2.53 -7.49
CA HIS A 101 24.62 -1.52 -6.43
C HIS A 101 24.61 -2.17 -5.05
N ARG A 102 25.70 -2.00 -4.31
CA ARG A 102 25.86 -2.48 -2.93
C ARG A 102 26.60 -1.43 -2.11
N TYR A 103 26.07 -1.15 -0.92
CA TYR A 103 26.70 -0.25 0.05
C TYR A 103 27.33 -1.05 1.18
N GLY A 104 28.34 -0.45 1.82
CA GLY A 104 29.05 -1.11 2.91
C GLY A 104 28.17 -1.28 4.15
N PRO A 105 28.49 -2.29 5.00
CA PRO A 105 27.75 -2.48 6.24
C PRO A 105 27.93 -1.30 7.21
N SER A 106 26.95 -1.08 8.07
CA SER A 106 27.13 -0.26 9.27
C SER A 106 28.23 -0.84 10.18
N PRO A 107 28.87 -0.06 11.03
CA PRO A 107 29.79 -0.59 12.01
C PRO A 107 29.10 -1.63 12.92
N PRO A 108 29.76 -2.77 13.23
CA PRO A 108 29.23 -3.69 14.23
C PRO A 108 29.17 -3.02 15.60
N LEU A 109 28.16 -3.35 16.37
CA LEU A 109 28.01 -2.79 17.72
C LEU A 109 28.83 -3.58 18.76
N PRO A 110 29.34 -2.91 19.81
CA PRO A 110 29.94 -3.57 20.95
C PRO A 110 28.90 -4.34 21.80
N ALA A 111 29.37 -5.16 22.75
CA ALA A 111 28.48 -5.92 23.62
C ALA A 111 27.50 -5.01 24.42
N ASP A 112 28.01 -3.86 24.94
CA ASP A 112 27.13 -2.78 25.44
C ASP A 112 26.87 -1.79 24.30
N TRP A 113 25.91 -2.09 23.48
CA TRP A 113 25.55 -1.37 22.25
C TRP A 113 24.84 -0.04 22.49
N ARG A 114 24.28 0.17 23.67
CA ARG A 114 23.39 1.33 23.97
C ARG A 114 24.12 2.66 23.82
N ASP A 115 25.35 2.76 24.30
CA ASP A 115 26.17 3.97 24.12
C ASP A 115 26.50 4.23 22.66
N ALA A 116 26.82 3.18 21.89
CA ALA A 116 27.14 3.30 20.48
C ALA A 116 25.94 3.79 19.66
N VAL A 117 24.75 3.22 19.88
CA VAL A 117 23.51 3.65 19.22
C VAL A 117 23.16 5.09 19.59
N THR A 118 23.19 5.44 20.87
CA THR A 118 22.83 6.80 21.31
C THR A 118 23.83 7.86 20.85
N ALA A 119 25.12 7.51 20.69
CA ALA A 119 26.14 8.43 20.17
C ALA A 119 25.85 8.91 18.74
N GLU A 120 25.15 8.11 17.94
CA GLU A 120 24.75 8.47 16.57
C GLU A 120 23.57 9.45 16.51
N LEU A 121 22.81 9.61 17.59
CA LEU A 121 21.62 10.46 17.65
C LEU A 121 21.96 11.96 17.77
N SER A 122 21.00 12.81 17.48
CA SER A 122 21.09 14.25 17.77
C SER A 122 21.38 14.48 19.26
N PRO A 123 22.31 15.39 19.62
CA PRO A 123 22.80 15.54 21.00
C PRO A 123 21.71 15.71 22.07
N GLY A 124 20.68 16.51 21.77
CA GLY A 124 19.58 16.76 22.71
C GLY A 124 18.76 15.52 23.08
N ASN A 125 18.82 14.47 22.25
CA ASN A 125 18.03 13.25 22.47
C ASN A 125 18.80 12.12 23.17
N ARG A 126 20.12 12.16 23.18
CA ARG A 126 21.00 11.04 23.61
C ARG A 126 20.67 10.53 25.03
N LYS A 127 20.54 11.45 25.99
CA LYS A 127 20.27 11.09 27.40
C LYS A 127 18.93 10.38 27.56
N ARG A 128 17.87 10.92 26.92
CA ARG A 128 16.54 10.33 27.01
C ARG A 128 16.45 8.99 26.27
N ALA A 129 17.02 8.90 25.09
CA ALA A 129 17.16 7.66 24.33
C ALA A 129 17.86 6.57 25.13
N ARG A 130 18.98 6.90 25.82
CA ARG A 130 19.69 5.95 26.69
C ARG A 130 18.77 5.43 27.81
N THR A 131 18.01 6.27 28.47
CA THR A 131 17.06 5.86 29.51
C THR A 131 16.00 4.88 28.98
N ILE A 132 15.54 5.04 27.74
CA ILE A 132 14.59 4.12 27.09
C ILE A 132 15.28 2.78 26.81
N LEU A 133 16.47 2.81 26.19
CA LEU A 133 17.21 1.59 25.82
C LEU A 133 17.67 0.79 27.04
N ASP A 134 17.92 1.44 28.19
CA ASP A 134 18.30 0.77 29.44
C ASP A 134 17.19 -0.14 30.01
N GLN A 135 15.95 0.03 29.57
CA GLN A 135 14.82 -0.83 29.93
C GLN A 135 14.78 -2.15 29.15
N ILE A 136 15.61 -2.30 28.11
CA ILE A 136 15.71 -3.52 27.31
C ILE A 136 16.59 -4.53 28.03
N PRO A 137 16.17 -5.80 28.21
CA PRO A 137 16.96 -6.82 28.88
C PRO A 137 18.29 -7.08 28.19
N GLY A 138 19.25 -7.65 28.95
CA GLY A 138 20.51 -8.15 28.38
C GLY A 138 20.27 -9.28 27.37
N GLY A 139 21.15 -9.41 26.39
CA GLY A 139 21.07 -10.43 25.33
C GLY A 139 20.24 -10.03 24.11
N TYR A 140 19.52 -8.93 24.15
CA TYR A 140 18.80 -8.40 22.97
C TYR A 140 19.80 -7.85 21.93
N THR A 141 19.57 -8.17 20.66
CA THR A 141 20.33 -7.61 19.53
C THR A 141 19.53 -6.47 18.90
N PRO A 142 20.03 -5.22 18.88
CA PRO A 142 19.28 -4.11 18.33
C PRO A 142 19.08 -4.23 16.81
N ILE A 143 17.91 -3.82 16.35
CA ILE A 143 17.57 -3.74 14.92
C ILE A 143 18.20 -2.47 14.33
N ASP A 144 18.79 -2.55 13.14
CA ASP A 144 19.23 -1.35 12.41
C ASP A 144 18.03 -0.75 11.62
N TRP A 145 17.25 0.07 12.31
CA TRP A 145 16.04 0.70 11.78
C TRP A 145 16.28 1.69 10.64
N HIS A 146 17.54 2.04 10.37
CA HIS A 146 17.91 3.09 9.42
C HIS A 146 18.49 2.56 8.11
N VAL A 147 18.57 1.24 7.94
CA VAL A 147 19.21 0.61 6.79
C VAL A 147 18.18 0.17 5.75
N ASP A 148 18.50 0.39 4.49
CA ASP A 148 17.94 -0.38 3.38
C ASP A 148 18.63 -1.76 3.39
N PHE A 149 17.95 -2.75 3.90
CA PHE A 149 18.48 -4.10 4.09
C PHE A 149 18.49 -4.96 2.79
N VAL A 150 18.32 -4.33 1.64
CA VAL A 150 18.63 -4.91 0.32
C VAL A 150 19.94 -4.32 -0.21
N SER A 151 20.03 -2.98 -0.35
CA SER A 151 21.23 -2.33 -0.89
C SER A 151 22.37 -2.17 0.13
N GLY A 152 22.04 -2.10 1.42
CA GLY A 152 22.99 -1.82 2.51
C GLY A 152 23.18 -0.32 2.79
N PHE A 153 22.50 0.56 2.06
CA PHE A 153 22.58 1.99 2.34
C PHE A 153 21.89 2.33 3.67
N ARG A 154 22.54 3.15 4.49
CA ARG A 154 22.05 3.55 5.79
C ARG A 154 21.90 5.05 5.92
N TRP A 155 20.72 5.52 6.33
CA TRP A 155 20.47 6.93 6.64
C TRP A 155 20.96 7.26 8.05
N SER A 156 21.45 8.48 8.24
CA SER A 156 21.86 8.93 9.56
C SER A 156 20.67 9.21 10.47
N PRO A 157 20.61 8.63 11.68
CA PRO A 157 19.57 8.93 12.67
C PRO A 157 19.63 10.37 13.22
N ALA A 158 20.73 11.09 13.03
CA ALA A 158 20.86 12.49 13.41
C ALA A 158 20.36 13.48 12.34
N THR A 159 19.83 12.99 11.23
CA THR A 159 19.23 13.85 10.21
C THR A 159 17.78 14.16 10.58
N TRP A 160 17.38 15.43 10.57
CA TRP A 160 15.97 15.84 10.72
C TRP A 160 15.12 15.19 9.63
N GLY A 161 13.99 14.57 9.99
CA GLY A 161 13.17 13.76 9.06
C GLY A 161 12.80 14.50 7.78
N GLY A 162 12.43 15.80 7.87
CA GLY A 162 12.18 16.63 6.70
C GLY A 162 13.40 16.90 5.81
N GLY A 163 14.62 16.56 6.26
CA GLY A 163 15.89 16.67 5.51
C GLY A 163 16.34 15.35 4.87
N ILE A 164 15.65 14.25 5.13
CA ILE A 164 15.99 12.94 4.55
C ILE A 164 15.88 12.98 3.02
N ALA A 165 16.95 12.52 2.36
CA ALA A 165 17.01 12.38 0.91
C ALA A 165 16.63 10.94 0.51
N TYR A 166 15.86 10.81 -0.58
CA TYR A 166 15.49 9.52 -1.17
C TYR A 166 15.48 9.64 -2.70
N ALA A 167 15.47 8.52 -3.41
CA ALA A 167 15.58 8.45 -4.87
C ALA A 167 16.78 9.24 -5.43
N HIS A 168 17.91 9.27 -4.71
CA HIS A 168 19.09 10.06 -5.03
C HIS A 168 20.33 9.21 -5.30
N LEU A 169 20.29 7.93 -4.95
CA LEU A 169 21.37 6.96 -5.16
C LEU A 169 20.81 5.71 -5.88
N PRO A 170 21.56 5.14 -6.83
CA PRO A 170 21.15 3.93 -7.53
C PRO A 170 21.02 2.73 -6.58
N GLY A 171 19.98 1.94 -6.77
CA GLY A 171 19.72 0.74 -5.99
C GLY A 171 19.23 0.98 -4.57
N VAL A 172 19.11 2.23 -4.11
CA VAL A 172 18.66 2.57 -2.76
C VAL A 172 17.16 2.79 -2.74
N ASP A 173 16.48 2.08 -1.85
CA ASP A 173 15.04 2.20 -1.67
C ASP A 173 14.66 2.54 -0.23
N ILE A 174 14.09 3.73 -0.05
CA ILE A 174 13.61 4.21 1.25
C ILE A 174 12.42 3.40 1.78
N LYS A 175 11.70 2.68 0.90
CA LYS A 175 10.59 1.84 1.33
C LYS A 175 11.01 0.70 2.27
N LEU A 176 12.26 0.22 2.18
CA LEU A 176 12.73 -0.89 3.01
C LEU A 176 12.70 -0.55 4.52
N PRO A 177 13.41 0.52 5.00
CA PRO A 177 13.30 0.92 6.40
C PRO A 177 11.89 1.40 6.78
N TRP A 178 11.14 2.03 5.87
CA TRP A 178 9.75 2.43 6.15
C TRP A 178 8.84 1.23 6.37
N GLU A 179 8.89 0.23 5.50
CA GLU A 179 8.04 -0.96 5.62
C GLU A 179 8.31 -1.72 6.92
N LEU A 180 9.59 -1.88 7.31
CA LEU A 180 9.94 -2.46 8.60
C LEU A 180 9.41 -1.60 9.77
N ALA A 181 9.57 -0.28 9.67
CA ALA A 181 9.14 0.66 10.70
C ALA A 181 7.62 0.87 10.78
N ARG A 182 6.81 0.33 9.84
CA ARG A 182 5.35 0.21 9.97
C ARG A 182 4.95 -0.79 11.06
N MET A 183 5.87 -1.67 11.46
CA MET A 183 5.71 -2.63 12.57
C MET A 183 4.51 -3.58 12.43
N GLN A 184 4.15 -3.93 11.21
CA GLN A 184 3.03 -4.85 10.93
C GLN A 184 3.29 -6.28 11.44
N HIS A 185 4.54 -6.63 11.69
CA HIS A 185 4.94 -7.90 12.31
C HIS A 185 4.60 -7.97 13.81
N LEU A 186 4.41 -6.84 14.51
CA LEU A 186 4.15 -6.84 15.96
C LEU A 186 2.73 -7.33 16.33
N PRO A 187 1.64 -6.94 15.63
CA PRO A 187 0.34 -7.59 15.81
C PRO A 187 0.39 -9.09 15.50
N ARG A 188 1.18 -9.53 14.53
CA ARG A 188 1.37 -10.95 14.21
C ARG A 188 2.03 -11.71 15.36
N LEU A 189 3.05 -11.13 16.03
CA LEU A 189 3.63 -11.71 17.24
C LEU A 189 2.57 -12.05 18.28
N ALA A 190 1.61 -11.14 18.50
CA ALA A 190 0.52 -11.40 19.40
C ALA A 190 -0.38 -12.55 18.95
N LEU A 191 -0.66 -12.68 17.66
CA LEU A 191 -1.51 -13.74 17.11
C LEU A 191 -0.80 -15.10 17.05
N LEU A 192 0.51 -15.13 16.80
CA LEU A 192 1.34 -16.35 16.79
C LEU A 192 1.50 -16.96 18.20
N ALA A 193 1.30 -16.17 19.26
CA ALA A 193 1.45 -16.64 20.63
C ALA A 193 0.44 -17.75 20.97
N ASP A 194 0.87 -18.74 21.69
CA ASP A 194 0.03 -19.66 22.46
C ASP A 194 0.18 -19.39 23.97
N ALA A 195 -0.47 -20.17 24.82
CA ALA A 195 -0.41 -19.99 26.27
C ALA A 195 1.02 -20.16 26.83
N GLY A 196 1.85 -20.98 26.21
CA GLY A 196 3.24 -21.23 26.62
C GLY A 196 4.22 -20.18 26.14
N THR A 197 4.00 -19.63 24.95
CA THR A 197 4.89 -18.67 24.28
C THR A 197 4.51 -17.21 24.52
N LEU A 198 3.29 -16.93 24.95
CA LEU A 198 2.77 -15.57 25.15
C LEU A 198 3.69 -14.66 25.98
N PRO A 199 4.27 -15.09 27.14
CA PRO A 199 5.16 -14.23 27.90
C PRO A 199 6.44 -13.85 27.14
N ALA A 200 7.02 -14.80 26.39
CA ALA A 200 8.25 -14.57 25.61
C ALA A 200 7.99 -13.63 24.44
N LEU A 201 6.88 -13.82 23.70
CA LEU A 201 6.51 -12.97 22.58
C LEU A 201 6.08 -11.56 23.02
N ALA A 202 5.44 -11.44 24.20
CA ALA A 202 5.16 -10.13 24.80
C ALA A 202 6.44 -9.39 25.21
N ALA A 203 7.43 -10.12 25.74
CA ALA A 203 8.74 -9.55 26.06
C ALA A 203 9.49 -9.10 24.80
N GLU A 204 9.41 -9.85 23.72
CA GLU A 204 9.99 -9.48 22.42
C GLU A 204 9.31 -8.24 21.81
N PHE A 205 7.97 -8.18 21.83
CA PHE A 205 7.22 -6.96 21.46
C PHE A 205 7.70 -5.74 22.24
N ARG A 206 7.81 -5.87 23.58
CA ARG A 206 8.29 -4.81 24.47
C ARG A 206 9.70 -4.36 24.08
N ALA A 207 10.61 -5.31 23.83
CA ALA A 207 12.00 -5.01 23.50
C ALA A 207 12.12 -4.30 22.14
N GLN A 208 11.45 -4.78 21.10
CA GLN A 208 11.48 -4.14 19.78
C GLN A 208 10.84 -2.74 19.80
N ALA A 209 9.75 -2.55 20.54
CA ALA A 209 9.11 -1.24 20.69
C ALA A 209 10.05 -0.23 21.39
N LEU A 210 10.71 -0.64 22.48
CA LEU A 210 11.70 0.20 23.19
C LEU A 210 12.95 0.47 22.32
N ASP A 211 13.43 -0.53 21.59
CA ASP A 211 14.55 -0.36 20.66
C ASP A 211 14.21 0.69 19.58
N PHE A 212 13.04 0.58 18.97
CA PHE A 212 12.59 1.60 18.02
C PHE A 212 12.50 2.99 18.66
N MET A 213 11.85 3.10 19.82
CA MET A 213 11.67 4.38 20.49
C MET A 213 13.01 5.03 20.85
N GLY A 214 13.97 4.23 21.36
CA GLY A 214 15.29 4.72 21.74
C GLY A 214 16.19 5.05 20.54
N SER A 215 16.08 4.29 19.46
CA SER A 215 16.92 4.47 18.26
C SER A 215 16.37 5.51 17.26
N ASN A 216 15.08 5.91 17.41
CA ASN A 216 14.39 6.82 16.49
C ASN A 216 13.72 7.98 17.24
N PRO A 217 14.49 8.98 17.71
CA PRO A 217 13.94 10.14 18.38
C PRO A 217 12.85 10.83 17.53
N PRO A 218 11.74 11.29 18.11
CA PRO A 218 10.64 11.92 17.36
C PRO A 218 11.11 13.03 16.43
N GLY A 219 10.75 12.91 15.15
CA GLY A 219 11.12 13.86 14.10
C GLY A 219 12.51 13.67 13.49
N TRP A 220 13.31 12.69 13.94
CA TRP A 220 14.68 12.43 13.47
C TRP A 220 14.82 11.07 12.76
N GLY A 221 15.73 11.00 11.80
CA GLY A 221 16.00 9.79 11.02
C GLY A 221 14.97 9.53 9.92
N VAL A 222 15.23 8.46 9.16
CA VAL A 222 14.46 8.07 7.99
C VAL A 222 12.99 7.73 8.33
N ASN A 223 12.75 7.20 9.52
CA ASN A 223 11.45 6.71 9.95
C ASN A 223 10.47 7.82 10.43
N TRP A 224 10.91 9.07 10.41
CA TRP A 224 10.07 10.25 10.66
C TRP A 224 9.96 11.18 9.44
N ALA A 225 10.33 10.68 8.25
CA ALA A 225 10.33 11.47 7.02
C ALA A 225 8.98 11.52 6.31
N CYS A 226 8.11 10.50 6.50
CA CYS A 226 6.80 10.35 5.88
C CYS A 226 5.73 10.21 6.98
N ALA A 227 4.71 11.06 6.98
CA ALA A 227 3.66 11.04 7.99
C ALA A 227 2.80 9.77 7.89
N MET A 228 2.52 9.28 6.67
CA MET A 228 1.83 8.01 6.43
C MET A 228 2.48 6.86 7.20
N ASP A 229 3.81 6.68 7.09
CA ASP A 229 4.51 5.58 7.76
C ASP A 229 4.50 5.74 9.29
N VAL A 230 4.57 6.98 9.78
CA VAL A 230 4.42 7.30 11.22
C VAL A 230 3.01 6.93 11.70
N ALA A 231 1.97 7.23 10.92
CA ALA A 231 0.57 6.93 11.25
C ALA A 231 0.30 5.42 11.27
N ILE A 232 0.75 4.68 10.25
CA ILE A 232 0.61 3.21 10.16
C ILE A 232 1.35 2.52 11.30
N ARG A 233 2.56 2.96 11.62
CA ARG A 233 3.34 2.45 12.77
C ARG A 233 2.61 2.61 14.09
N ALA A 234 2.05 3.79 14.35
CA ALA A 234 1.30 4.04 15.56
C ALA A 234 0.08 3.10 15.69
N ALA A 235 -0.67 2.92 14.60
CA ALA A 235 -1.81 1.99 14.57
C ALA A 235 -1.38 0.55 14.87
N ASN A 236 -0.26 0.08 14.30
CA ASN A 236 0.26 -1.27 14.53
C ASN A 236 0.85 -1.47 15.95
N LEU A 237 1.51 -0.46 16.51
CA LEU A 237 1.96 -0.48 17.92
C LEU A 237 0.76 -0.60 18.88
N ILE A 238 -0.29 0.19 18.64
CA ILE A 238 -1.53 0.15 19.43
C ILE A 238 -2.19 -1.21 19.30
N LEU A 239 -2.36 -1.70 18.07
CA LEU A 239 -3.03 -2.97 17.82
C LEU A 239 -2.25 -4.15 18.41
N ALA A 240 -0.91 -4.15 18.34
CA ALA A 240 -0.10 -5.16 18.98
C ALA A 240 -0.27 -5.14 20.53
N TRP A 241 -0.16 -3.96 21.13
CA TRP A 241 -0.37 -3.80 22.59
C TRP A 241 -1.76 -4.27 23.01
N GLU A 242 -2.81 -3.90 22.28
CA GLU A 242 -4.19 -4.31 22.52
C GLU A 242 -4.35 -5.83 22.41
N LEU A 243 -3.81 -6.47 21.37
CA LEU A 243 -3.91 -7.91 21.15
C LEU A 243 -3.17 -8.69 22.26
N PHE A 244 -1.97 -8.28 22.65
CA PHE A 244 -1.25 -8.90 23.77
C PHE A 244 -2.05 -8.78 25.07
N ARG A 245 -2.58 -7.58 25.35
CA ARG A 245 -3.42 -7.34 26.54
C ARG A 245 -4.73 -8.15 26.51
N ALA A 246 -5.39 -8.22 25.36
CA ALA A 246 -6.62 -9.00 25.19
C ALA A 246 -6.42 -10.50 25.40
N ARG A 247 -5.18 -10.99 25.17
CA ARG A 247 -4.77 -12.37 25.39
C ARG A 247 -4.19 -12.65 26.77
N GLY A 248 -4.21 -11.66 27.66
CA GLY A 248 -3.81 -11.81 29.05
C GLY A 248 -2.35 -11.43 29.38
N ALA A 249 -1.57 -10.92 28.42
CA ALA A 249 -0.25 -10.38 28.72
C ALA A 249 -0.34 -9.11 29.59
N THR A 250 0.68 -8.91 30.42
CA THR A 250 0.83 -7.71 31.25
C THR A 250 2.14 -7.02 30.96
N PHE A 251 2.13 -5.70 30.98
CA PHE A 251 3.34 -4.89 30.80
C PHE A 251 3.58 -4.05 32.06
N ASP A 252 4.85 -3.73 32.32
CA ASP A 252 5.23 -2.83 33.41
C ASP A 252 4.85 -1.37 33.09
N GLU A 253 4.62 -0.59 34.16
CA GLU A 253 4.20 0.80 34.04
C GLU A 253 5.22 1.66 33.26
N ALA A 254 6.50 1.40 33.44
CA ALA A 254 7.55 2.13 32.74
C ALA A 254 7.46 1.96 31.21
N PHE A 255 7.20 0.74 30.74
CA PHE A 255 6.97 0.50 29.32
C PHE A 255 5.68 1.14 28.81
N GLU A 256 4.56 1.03 29.55
CA GLU A 256 3.27 1.65 29.16
C GLU A 256 3.40 3.17 29.08
N ASP A 257 4.18 3.80 29.96
CA ASP A 257 4.49 5.23 29.94
C ASP A 257 5.33 5.62 28.69
N GLU A 258 6.34 4.82 28.34
CA GLU A 258 7.12 5.05 27.12
C GLU A 258 6.25 4.91 25.86
N LEU A 259 5.40 3.90 25.80
CA LEU A 259 4.49 3.70 24.69
C LEU A 259 3.51 4.87 24.58
N ALA A 260 2.91 5.32 25.69
CA ALA A 260 2.00 6.47 25.70
C ALA A 260 2.69 7.76 25.25
N ALA A 261 3.91 8.02 25.72
CA ALA A 261 4.73 9.17 25.30
C ALA A 261 5.06 9.10 23.81
N SER A 262 5.44 7.90 23.32
CA SER A 262 5.73 7.68 21.90
C SER A 262 4.48 7.93 21.04
N LEU A 263 3.32 7.41 21.41
CA LEU A 263 2.07 7.63 20.69
C LEU A 263 1.66 9.11 20.65
N LEU A 264 1.87 9.85 21.75
CA LEU A 264 1.67 11.31 21.77
C LEU A 264 2.60 12.01 20.77
N ALA A 265 3.87 11.58 20.70
CA ALA A 265 4.83 12.12 19.71
C ALA A 265 4.38 11.82 18.27
N HIS A 266 3.88 10.59 18.00
CA HIS A 266 3.35 10.21 16.68
C HIS A 266 2.15 11.10 16.30
N GLY A 267 1.17 11.27 17.19
CA GLY A 267 0.00 12.12 16.91
C GLY A 267 0.37 13.56 16.62
N ARG A 268 1.25 14.16 17.41
CA ARG A 268 1.78 15.52 17.16
C ARG A 268 2.54 15.62 15.84
N HIS A 269 3.31 14.61 15.50
CA HIS A 269 4.04 14.57 14.23
C HIS A 269 3.07 14.49 13.04
N VAL A 270 2.09 13.58 13.08
CA VAL A 270 1.08 13.43 12.02
C VAL A 270 0.32 14.75 11.84
N MET A 271 -0.22 15.34 12.91
CA MET A 271 -0.94 16.62 12.84
C MET A 271 -0.10 17.77 12.26
N ALA A 272 1.20 17.81 12.59
CA ALA A 272 2.10 18.84 12.09
C ALA A 272 2.54 18.62 10.63
N ASN A 273 2.37 17.41 10.08
CA ASN A 273 2.90 17.01 8.78
C ASN A 273 1.84 16.30 7.91
N LEU A 274 0.55 16.58 8.11
CA LEU A 274 -0.52 15.99 7.30
C LEU A 274 -0.20 16.06 5.81
N GLU A 275 -0.28 14.92 5.12
CA GLU A 275 0.01 14.81 3.69
C GLU A 275 -1.20 15.23 2.84
N TRP A 276 -1.81 16.33 3.28
CA TRP A 276 -2.99 16.94 2.68
C TRP A 276 -2.63 17.83 1.50
N SER A 277 -3.37 17.72 0.43
CA SER A 277 -3.41 18.72 -0.63
C SER A 277 -4.82 18.81 -1.20
N GLU A 278 -5.23 19.98 -1.61
CA GLU A 278 -6.58 20.21 -2.16
C GLU A 278 -6.89 19.27 -3.34
N ARG A 279 -5.89 18.98 -4.17
CA ARG A 279 -6.06 18.26 -5.43
C ARG A 279 -5.72 16.77 -5.36
N HIS A 280 -4.83 16.37 -4.47
CA HIS A 280 -4.19 15.04 -4.50
C HIS A 280 -4.23 14.35 -3.14
N ARG A 281 -5.29 14.55 -2.37
CA ARG A 281 -5.53 13.79 -1.14
C ARG A 281 -5.77 12.32 -1.51
N GLY A 282 -4.82 11.45 -1.22
CA GLY A 282 -4.87 10.03 -1.54
C GLY A 282 -4.62 9.18 -0.30
N ASN A 283 -4.12 7.98 -0.53
CA ASN A 283 -3.84 7.00 0.51
C ASN A 283 -2.95 7.53 1.65
N HIS A 284 -1.99 8.43 1.38
CA HIS A 284 -1.14 9.03 2.40
C HIS A 284 -1.95 9.84 3.42
N TYR A 285 -2.82 10.74 2.94
CA TYR A 285 -3.66 11.52 3.84
C TYR A 285 -4.69 10.64 4.58
N LEU A 286 -5.23 9.62 3.91
CA LEU A 286 -6.11 8.65 4.56
C LEU A 286 -5.37 7.90 5.68
N ALA A 287 -4.12 7.52 5.47
CA ALA A 287 -3.30 6.89 6.50
C ALA A 287 -3.05 7.82 7.69
N ASP A 288 -2.77 9.11 7.44
CA ASP A 288 -2.63 10.12 8.50
C ASP A 288 -3.89 10.16 9.38
N VAL A 289 -5.07 10.23 8.75
CA VAL A 289 -6.36 10.24 9.44
C VAL A 289 -6.59 8.96 10.24
N CYS A 290 -6.32 7.79 9.64
CA CYS A 290 -6.52 6.49 10.27
C CYS A 290 -5.58 6.28 11.48
N GLY A 291 -4.30 6.60 11.33
CA GLY A 291 -3.36 6.50 12.44
C GLY A 291 -3.67 7.48 13.56
N LEU A 292 -4.09 8.70 13.22
CA LEU A 292 -4.50 9.70 14.21
C LEU A 292 -5.75 9.25 14.98
N ALA A 293 -6.73 8.62 14.30
CA ALA A 293 -7.90 8.02 14.94
C ALA A 293 -7.49 6.97 15.97
N ALA A 294 -6.59 6.04 15.62
CA ALA A 294 -6.10 5.03 16.54
C ALA A 294 -5.39 5.66 17.76
N ILE A 295 -4.48 6.62 17.52
CA ILE A 295 -3.76 7.33 18.58
C ILE A 295 -4.74 8.04 19.52
N ALA A 296 -5.69 8.80 18.99
CA ALA A 296 -6.61 9.62 19.77
C ALA A 296 -7.55 8.79 20.66
N HIS A 297 -7.85 7.55 20.25
CA HIS A 297 -8.66 6.62 21.06
C HIS A 297 -7.84 5.82 22.06
N ALA A 298 -6.53 5.62 21.83
CA ALA A 298 -5.63 4.95 22.74
C ALA A 298 -5.10 5.88 23.86
N LEU A 299 -4.91 7.17 23.57
CA LEU A 299 -4.44 8.14 24.56
C LEU A 299 -5.52 8.45 25.61
N PRO A 300 -5.12 8.84 26.86
CA PRO A 300 -6.05 9.33 27.86
C PRO A 300 -6.78 10.59 27.39
N ASP A 301 -7.94 10.86 28.01
CA ASP A 301 -8.74 12.03 27.68
C ASP A 301 -8.00 13.33 28.03
N SER A 302 -7.88 14.18 27.04
CA SER A 302 -7.28 15.51 27.11
C SER A 302 -7.89 16.41 26.02
N PRO A 303 -7.77 17.72 26.10
CA PRO A 303 -8.20 18.61 25.01
C PRO A 303 -7.58 18.22 23.66
N GLU A 304 -6.30 17.88 23.65
CA GLU A 304 -5.55 17.47 22.45
C GLU A 304 -6.08 16.15 21.86
N SER A 305 -6.28 15.11 22.67
CA SER A 305 -6.84 13.84 22.18
C SER A 305 -8.31 13.97 21.76
N ALA A 306 -9.09 14.83 22.39
CA ALA A 306 -10.47 15.11 22.01
C ALA A 306 -10.56 15.83 20.66
N GLU A 307 -9.69 16.83 20.42
CA GLU A 307 -9.57 17.50 19.12
C GLU A 307 -9.20 16.52 18.00
N TRP A 308 -8.23 15.64 18.26
CA TRP A 308 -7.81 14.63 17.28
C TRP A 308 -8.90 13.60 16.98
N ARG A 309 -9.69 13.17 17.98
CA ARG A 309 -10.85 12.28 17.76
C ARG A 309 -11.87 12.93 16.84
N SER A 310 -12.28 14.15 17.16
CA SER A 310 -13.25 14.91 16.37
C SER A 310 -12.76 15.10 14.93
N PHE A 311 -11.50 15.52 14.76
CA PHE A 311 -10.88 15.71 13.45
C PHE A 311 -10.84 14.39 12.67
N ALA A 312 -10.31 13.32 13.26
CA ALA A 312 -10.12 12.05 12.55
C ALA A 312 -11.46 11.40 12.16
N THR A 313 -12.50 11.46 13.01
CA THR A 313 -13.84 10.95 12.71
C THR A 313 -14.46 11.73 11.54
N THR A 314 -14.37 13.05 11.56
CA THR A 314 -14.89 13.92 10.51
C THR A 314 -14.17 13.68 9.18
N GLU A 315 -12.84 13.67 9.20
CA GLU A 315 -12.04 13.48 7.99
C GLU A 315 -12.15 12.05 7.44
N LEU A 316 -12.21 11.00 8.28
CA LEU A 316 -12.42 9.65 7.80
C LEU A 316 -13.73 9.53 7.01
N ASN A 317 -14.81 10.09 7.56
CA ASN A 317 -16.10 10.10 6.87
C ASN A 317 -16.01 10.80 5.51
N ALA A 318 -15.36 11.97 5.46
CA ALA A 318 -15.19 12.75 4.24
C ALA A 318 -14.27 12.04 3.23
N GLU A 319 -13.17 11.44 3.68
CA GLU A 319 -12.21 10.77 2.80
C GLU A 319 -12.75 9.43 2.24
N ILE A 320 -13.56 8.70 2.99
CA ILE A 320 -14.29 7.54 2.43
C ILE A 320 -15.14 7.97 1.23
N LEU A 321 -15.91 9.04 1.38
CA LEU A 321 -16.78 9.56 0.30
C LEU A 321 -16.01 10.13 -0.88
N ARG A 322 -14.80 10.63 -0.64
CA ARG A 322 -13.93 11.24 -1.66
C ARG A 322 -13.12 10.21 -2.42
N GLN A 323 -12.51 9.25 -1.70
CA GLN A 323 -11.54 8.33 -2.27
C GLN A 323 -12.19 7.09 -2.87
N PHE A 324 -13.40 6.74 -2.45
CA PHE A 324 -14.14 5.64 -3.05
C PHE A 324 -15.30 6.20 -3.87
N THR A 325 -15.37 5.78 -5.12
CA THR A 325 -16.44 6.15 -6.06
C THR A 325 -17.80 5.52 -5.67
N PRO A 326 -18.94 5.98 -6.20
CA PRO A 326 -20.24 5.38 -5.89
C PRO A 326 -20.34 3.88 -6.17
N ASP A 327 -19.57 3.35 -7.11
CA ASP A 327 -19.47 1.92 -7.40
C ASP A 327 -18.49 1.17 -6.46
N GLY A 328 -17.82 1.89 -5.56
CA GLY A 328 -16.93 1.35 -4.52
C GLY A 328 -15.45 1.30 -4.89
N ALA A 329 -15.06 1.58 -6.11
CA ALA A 329 -13.66 1.55 -6.49
C ALA A 329 -12.87 2.75 -5.93
N ASN A 330 -11.57 2.60 -5.70
CA ASN A 330 -10.73 3.70 -5.24
C ASN A 330 -10.30 4.60 -6.41
N PHE A 331 -10.32 5.91 -6.21
CA PHE A 331 -10.04 6.94 -7.21
C PHE A 331 -8.58 6.98 -7.70
N GLU A 332 -7.65 6.27 -7.06
CA GLU A 332 -6.25 6.24 -7.46
C GLU A 332 -5.99 5.32 -8.67
N ALA A 333 -7.00 4.58 -9.13
CA ALA A 333 -6.97 3.71 -10.31
C ALA A 333 -5.86 2.64 -10.27
N SER A 334 -5.61 2.09 -9.07
CA SER A 334 -4.79 0.89 -8.85
C SER A 334 -5.54 -0.08 -7.95
N THR A 335 -5.49 -1.37 -8.29
CA THR A 335 -6.14 -2.43 -7.49
C THR A 335 -5.44 -2.65 -6.16
N ALA A 336 -4.12 -2.56 -6.10
CA ALA A 336 -3.36 -2.68 -4.87
C ALA A 336 -3.56 -1.47 -3.94
N TYR A 337 -3.62 -0.26 -4.48
CA TYR A 337 -3.92 0.93 -3.68
C TYR A 337 -5.39 1.01 -3.27
N HIS A 338 -6.31 0.41 -4.06
CA HIS A 338 -7.67 0.17 -3.59
C HIS A 338 -7.68 -0.71 -2.33
N ARG A 339 -6.94 -1.83 -2.35
CA ARG A 339 -6.82 -2.73 -1.19
C ARG A 339 -6.29 -1.99 0.04
N LEU A 340 -5.17 -1.29 -0.09
CA LEU A 340 -4.55 -0.54 1.01
C LEU A 340 -5.51 0.51 1.59
N SER A 341 -6.13 1.32 0.75
CA SER A 341 -7.05 2.39 1.19
C SER A 341 -8.32 1.83 1.83
N ALA A 342 -8.89 0.76 1.25
CA ALA A 342 -10.08 0.11 1.81
C ALA A 342 -9.78 -0.59 3.15
N GLU A 343 -8.62 -1.23 3.29
CA GLU A 343 -8.18 -1.84 4.54
C GLU A 343 -8.00 -0.79 5.65
N MET A 344 -7.33 0.33 5.37
CA MET A 344 -7.19 1.46 6.30
C MET A 344 -8.55 1.97 6.77
N ALA A 345 -9.43 2.29 5.82
CA ALA A 345 -10.76 2.82 6.13
C ALA A 345 -11.62 1.79 6.91
N MET A 346 -11.55 0.50 6.54
CA MET A 346 -12.34 -0.57 7.16
C MET A 346 -11.95 -0.82 8.62
N VAL A 347 -10.65 -0.99 8.89
CA VAL A 347 -10.15 -1.25 10.25
C VAL A 347 -10.40 -0.04 11.15
N THR A 348 -10.19 1.16 10.62
CA THR A 348 -10.42 2.40 11.39
C THR A 348 -11.92 2.64 11.63
N ALA A 349 -12.78 2.39 10.65
CA ALA A 349 -14.23 2.47 10.83
C ALA A 349 -14.70 1.51 11.93
N ALA A 350 -14.19 0.28 11.97
CA ALA A 350 -14.50 -0.68 13.02
C ALA A 350 -14.11 -0.14 14.41
N LEU A 351 -12.90 0.39 14.55
CA LEU A 351 -12.44 1.02 15.79
C LEU A 351 -13.35 2.18 16.22
N LEU A 352 -13.64 3.12 15.33
CA LEU A 352 -14.46 4.29 15.66
C LEU A 352 -15.87 3.88 16.08
N LEU A 353 -16.51 2.99 15.32
CA LEU A 353 -17.85 2.50 15.61
C LEU A 353 -17.90 1.74 16.94
N GLY A 354 -16.90 0.90 17.25
CA GLY A 354 -16.79 0.21 18.53
C GLY A 354 -16.56 1.15 19.71
N ARG A 355 -15.98 2.33 19.47
CA ARG A 355 -15.77 3.39 20.47
C ARG A 355 -16.96 4.34 20.60
N GLY A 356 -18.07 4.08 19.91
CA GLY A 356 -19.29 4.88 19.98
C GLY A 356 -19.32 6.09 19.07
N GLU A 357 -18.29 6.28 18.22
CA GLU A 357 -18.32 7.28 17.15
C GLU A 357 -19.31 6.86 16.05
N SER A 358 -19.65 7.76 15.15
CA SER A 358 -20.58 7.48 14.06
C SER A 358 -19.98 7.89 12.71
N LEU A 359 -20.26 7.08 11.70
CA LEU A 359 -20.05 7.39 10.29
C LEU A 359 -21.42 7.52 9.61
N SER A 360 -21.48 8.28 8.52
CA SER A 360 -22.70 8.40 7.75
C SER A 360 -23.08 7.09 7.05
N ASP A 361 -24.38 6.86 6.85
CA ASP A 361 -24.85 5.69 6.11
C ASP A 361 -24.26 5.62 4.70
N GLU A 362 -24.01 6.79 4.07
CA GLU A 362 -23.36 6.84 2.76
C GLU A 362 -21.92 6.37 2.83
N ALA A 363 -21.14 6.75 3.85
CA ALA A 363 -19.77 6.27 4.03
C ALA A 363 -19.71 4.76 4.27
N LEU A 364 -20.63 4.23 5.10
CA LEU A 364 -20.73 2.78 5.33
C LEU A 364 -21.12 2.04 4.04
N ALA A 365 -22.06 2.57 3.27
CA ALA A 365 -22.45 2.00 1.97
C ALA A 365 -21.27 1.99 0.98
N ARG A 366 -20.44 3.05 0.97
CA ARG A 366 -19.20 3.11 0.15
C ARG A 366 -18.18 2.05 0.54
N LEU A 367 -17.95 1.85 1.82
CA LEU A 367 -17.05 0.79 2.31
C LEU A 367 -17.58 -0.60 1.93
N ALA A 368 -18.88 -0.85 2.07
CA ALA A 368 -19.47 -2.11 1.63
C ALA A 368 -19.33 -2.32 0.10
N ALA A 369 -19.50 -1.25 -0.70
CA ALA A 369 -19.29 -1.30 -2.14
C ALA A 369 -17.80 -1.55 -2.49
N ALA A 370 -16.85 -0.96 -1.74
CA ALA A 370 -15.43 -1.17 -1.96
C ALA A 370 -15.03 -2.64 -1.80
N VAL A 371 -15.66 -3.35 -0.87
CA VAL A 371 -15.41 -4.80 -0.69
C VAL A 371 -15.96 -5.63 -1.85
N ARG A 372 -17.10 -5.23 -2.42
CA ARG A 372 -17.61 -5.90 -3.61
C ARG A 372 -16.69 -5.70 -4.82
N PHE A 373 -16.11 -4.51 -4.96
CA PHE A 373 -15.05 -4.29 -5.95
C PHE A 373 -13.89 -5.27 -5.73
N ALA A 374 -13.38 -5.39 -4.50
CA ALA A 374 -12.30 -6.32 -4.17
C ALA A 374 -12.64 -7.77 -4.52
N ALA A 375 -13.87 -8.22 -4.23
CA ALA A 375 -14.34 -9.56 -4.58
C ALA A 375 -14.46 -9.75 -6.10
N HIS A 376 -14.92 -8.73 -6.84
CA HIS A 376 -15.07 -8.83 -8.29
C HIS A 376 -13.73 -8.82 -9.04
N VAL A 377 -12.72 -8.12 -8.55
CA VAL A 377 -11.39 -8.09 -9.16
C VAL A 377 -10.52 -9.29 -8.78
N THR A 378 -11.02 -10.19 -7.93
CA THR A 378 -10.37 -11.46 -7.61
C THR A 378 -10.71 -12.49 -8.69
N LYS A 379 -9.69 -13.06 -9.31
CA LYS A 379 -9.76 -14.09 -10.36
C LYS A 379 -10.11 -15.47 -9.77
N PRO A 380 -10.47 -16.46 -10.60
CA PRO A 380 -10.67 -17.84 -10.13
C PRO A 380 -9.45 -18.45 -9.42
N SER A 381 -8.23 -18.05 -9.79
CA SER A 381 -6.99 -18.44 -9.11
C SER A 381 -6.87 -17.91 -7.67
N GLY A 382 -7.71 -16.96 -7.26
CA GLY A 382 -7.61 -16.26 -5.97
C GLY A 382 -6.74 -14.99 -6.01
N GLU A 383 -6.00 -14.75 -7.09
CA GLU A 383 -5.22 -13.53 -7.27
C GLU A 383 -6.08 -12.38 -7.76
N MET A 384 -5.81 -11.16 -7.32
CA MET A 384 -6.42 -9.97 -7.90
C MET A 384 -5.87 -9.67 -9.30
N VAL A 385 -6.71 -9.12 -10.19
CA VAL A 385 -6.21 -8.47 -11.40
C VAL A 385 -5.30 -7.30 -11.01
N GLN A 386 -4.12 -7.19 -11.63
CA GLN A 386 -3.24 -6.04 -11.39
C GLN A 386 -3.60 -4.90 -12.36
N ILE A 387 -3.91 -3.73 -11.82
CA ILE A 387 -4.11 -2.49 -12.58
C ILE A 387 -3.28 -1.43 -11.88
N GLY A 388 -2.37 -0.80 -12.63
CA GLY A 388 -1.48 0.22 -12.08
C GLY A 388 -0.49 -0.34 -11.06
N ASP A 389 0.03 0.52 -10.21
CA ASP A 389 1.06 0.19 -9.22
C ASP A 389 0.61 -0.85 -8.20
N ASN A 390 1.53 -1.75 -7.85
CA ASN A 390 1.43 -2.65 -6.71
C ASN A 390 2.72 -2.56 -5.88
N ASP A 391 2.64 -1.89 -4.75
CA ASP A 391 3.76 -1.73 -3.84
C ASP A 391 3.75 -2.70 -2.65
N SER A 392 2.86 -3.71 -2.69
CA SER A 392 2.61 -4.66 -1.60
C SER A 392 2.15 -4.00 -0.29
N GLY A 393 1.71 -2.75 -0.35
CA GLY A 393 1.29 -1.98 0.82
C GLY A 393 0.08 -2.61 1.52
N ARG A 394 0.17 -2.70 2.85
CA ARG A 394 -0.88 -3.14 3.76
C ARG A 394 -0.98 -2.15 4.94
N PHE A 395 -2.14 -2.09 5.57
CA PHE A 395 -2.30 -1.33 6.82
C PHE A 395 -1.97 -2.19 8.03
N VAL A 396 -2.53 -3.39 8.07
CA VAL A 396 -2.28 -4.41 9.09
C VAL A 396 -2.03 -5.77 8.42
N ARG A 397 -1.40 -6.71 9.12
CA ARG A 397 -1.17 -8.08 8.66
C ARG A 397 -1.62 -9.04 9.76
N LEU A 398 -2.82 -9.58 9.63
CA LEU A 398 -3.47 -10.40 10.64
C LEU A 398 -3.85 -11.80 10.13
N GLU A 399 -3.71 -12.04 8.85
CA GLU A 399 -3.92 -13.32 8.16
C GLU A 399 -2.78 -14.32 8.46
N THR A 400 -3.02 -15.62 8.26
CA THR A 400 -2.00 -16.65 8.47
C THR A 400 -0.88 -16.55 7.42
N GLU A 401 -1.23 -16.27 6.17
CA GLU A 401 -0.28 -16.16 5.06
C GLU A 401 -0.44 -14.83 4.32
N ASP A 402 0.65 -14.09 4.15
CA ASP A 402 0.67 -12.84 3.37
C ASP A 402 0.98 -13.15 1.89
N ARG A 403 -0.04 -13.03 1.04
CA ARG A 403 0.07 -13.17 -0.41
C ARG A 403 -0.03 -11.79 -1.08
N PRO A 404 0.94 -11.40 -1.90
CA PRO A 404 0.97 -10.04 -2.49
C PRO A 404 -0.26 -9.67 -3.33
N LEU A 405 -0.92 -10.66 -3.96
CA LEU A 405 -2.07 -10.44 -4.84
C LEU A 405 -3.41 -10.84 -4.21
N ASP A 406 -3.47 -10.97 -2.89
CA ASP A 406 -4.66 -11.44 -2.19
C ASP A 406 -5.56 -10.28 -1.73
N MET A 407 -6.85 -10.38 -2.04
CA MET A 407 -7.90 -9.49 -1.53
C MET A 407 -8.66 -10.10 -0.33
N ALA A 408 -8.42 -11.37 -0.02
CA ALA A 408 -9.16 -12.08 1.03
C ALA A 408 -9.07 -11.42 2.41
N PRO A 409 -7.91 -10.88 2.87
CA PRO A 409 -7.85 -10.16 4.13
C PRO A 409 -8.76 -8.92 4.21
N LEU A 410 -8.89 -8.17 3.11
CA LEU A 410 -9.83 -7.04 3.05
C LEU A 410 -11.29 -7.52 3.12
N ILE A 411 -11.63 -8.60 2.41
CA ILE A 411 -12.97 -9.20 2.44
C ILE A 411 -13.27 -9.73 3.85
N ALA A 412 -12.29 -10.35 4.50
CA ALA A 412 -12.39 -10.84 5.87
C ALA A 412 -12.58 -9.69 6.89
N ALA A 413 -11.87 -8.58 6.74
CA ALA A 413 -12.06 -7.38 7.54
C ALA A 413 -13.49 -6.85 7.41
N ALA A 414 -13.99 -6.76 6.19
CA ALA A 414 -15.36 -6.33 5.95
C ALA A 414 -16.41 -7.28 6.55
N LYS A 415 -16.17 -8.58 6.49
CA LYS A 415 -17.07 -9.56 7.13
C LYS A 415 -17.10 -9.41 8.66
N GLY A 416 -16.07 -8.85 9.26
CA GLY A 416 -16.08 -8.46 10.68
C GLY A 416 -16.98 -7.27 11.01
N LEU A 417 -17.29 -6.43 10.00
CA LEU A 417 -18.03 -5.19 10.18
C LEU A 417 -19.42 -5.19 9.50
N PHE A 418 -19.59 -5.90 8.38
CA PHE A 418 -20.80 -5.88 7.58
C PHE A 418 -21.47 -7.26 7.46
N ASP A 419 -22.78 -7.25 7.23
CA ASP A 419 -23.54 -8.44 6.85
C ASP A 419 -23.37 -8.70 5.34
N LEU A 420 -22.24 -9.31 4.99
CA LEU A 420 -21.88 -9.65 3.62
C LEU A 420 -21.89 -11.16 3.41
N ASP A 421 -22.59 -11.61 2.37
CA ASP A 421 -22.54 -12.99 1.91
C ASP A 421 -21.39 -13.16 0.90
N LEU A 422 -20.17 -13.14 1.41
CA LEU A 422 -18.95 -13.38 0.64
C LEU A 422 -18.14 -14.49 1.32
N PRO A 423 -17.57 -15.42 0.56
CA PRO A 423 -16.71 -16.45 1.12
C PRO A 423 -15.42 -15.83 1.70
N VAL A 424 -15.00 -16.35 2.84
CA VAL A 424 -13.75 -15.95 3.50
C VAL A 424 -12.90 -17.19 3.72
N PRO A 425 -11.68 -17.24 3.18
CA PRO A 425 -10.75 -18.34 3.42
C PRO A 425 -10.41 -18.49 4.90
N ALA A 426 -10.14 -19.74 5.33
CA ALA A 426 -9.90 -20.06 6.73
C ALA A 426 -8.65 -19.35 7.30
N ASP A 427 -7.65 -19.12 6.49
CA ASP A 427 -6.40 -18.43 6.84
C ASP A 427 -6.58 -16.93 7.12
N THR A 428 -7.76 -16.37 6.87
CA THR A 428 -8.09 -14.96 7.14
C THR A 428 -9.12 -14.77 8.26
N LEU A 429 -9.55 -15.83 8.95
CA LEU A 429 -10.54 -15.75 10.04
C LEU A 429 -10.09 -14.89 11.22
N SER A 430 -8.79 -14.83 11.50
CA SER A 430 -8.20 -13.93 12.49
C SER A 430 -8.52 -12.47 12.19
N VAL A 431 -8.43 -12.05 10.93
CA VAL A 431 -8.79 -10.69 10.48
C VAL A 431 -10.25 -10.39 10.81
N THR A 432 -11.17 -11.28 10.44
CA THR A 432 -12.61 -11.12 10.73
C THR A 432 -12.87 -10.96 12.23
N ARG A 433 -12.24 -11.80 13.08
CA ARG A 433 -12.44 -11.78 14.52
C ARG A 433 -11.89 -10.50 15.17
N VAL A 434 -10.68 -10.06 14.75
CA VAL A 434 -10.07 -8.82 15.27
C VAL A 434 -10.91 -7.60 14.89
N VAL A 435 -11.36 -7.50 13.63
CA VAL A 435 -12.18 -6.37 13.18
C VAL A 435 -13.56 -6.37 13.86
N ALA A 436 -14.19 -7.54 14.03
CA ALA A 436 -15.44 -7.65 14.77
C ALA A 436 -15.29 -7.22 16.24
N ALA A 437 -14.17 -7.59 16.89
CA ALA A 437 -13.87 -7.17 18.25
C ALA A 437 -13.63 -5.65 18.34
N LEU A 438 -12.88 -5.06 17.39
CA LEU A 438 -12.70 -3.60 17.30
C LEU A 438 -14.04 -2.88 17.15
N ALA A 439 -14.98 -3.45 16.38
CA ALA A 439 -16.34 -2.91 16.20
C ALA A 439 -17.26 -3.14 17.43
N GLY A 440 -16.76 -3.74 18.51
CA GLY A 440 -17.57 -4.09 19.69
C GLY A 440 -18.69 -5.08 19.36
N GLY A 441 -18.48 -5.99 18.40
CA GLY A 441 -19.46 -6.96 17.92
C GLY A 441 -20.59 -6.35 17.07
N ARG A 442 -20.56 -5.06 16.78
CA ARG A 442 -21.58 -4.38 15.95
C ARG A 442 -21.41 -4.76 14.48
N ARG A 443 -22.53 -4.93 13.81
CA ARG A 443 -22.55 -5.23 12.36
C ARG A 443 -23.52 -4.29 11.66
N PHE A 444 -23.21 -3.98 10.42
CA PHE A 444 -23.92 -3.00 9.62
C PHE A 444 -24.44 -3.63 8.32
N PRO A 445 -25.57 -3.15 7.78
CA PRO A 445 -26.08 -3.62 6.50
C PRO A 445 -25.11 -3.24 5.37
N ALA A 446 -25.04 -4.08 4.34
CA ALA A 446 -24.25 -3.86 3.16
C ALA A 446 -25.16 -3.68 1.93
N PRO A 447 -25.68 -2.48 1.68
CA PRO A 447 -26.59 -2.24 0.57
C PRO A 447 -25.89 -2.53 -0.77
N PRO A 448 -26.64 -2.87 -1.83
CA PRO A 448 -26.06 -3.06 -3.17
C PRO A 448 -25.43 -1.74 -3.65
N PRO A 449 -24.34 -1.82 -4.45
CA PRO A 449 -23.71 -0.63 -5.01
C PRO A 449 -24.63 0.08 -6.00
N VAL A 450 -24.43 1.39 -6.13
CA VAL A 450 -25.14 2.20 -7.13
C VAL A 450 -24.64 1.82 -8.52
N ARG A 451 -25.52 1.29 -9.37
CA ARG A 451 -25.20 0.98 -10.77
C ARG A 451 -25.55 2.18 -11.65
N ARG A 452 -24.62 2.55 -12.53
CA ARG A 452 -24.86 3.58 -13.55
C ARG A 452 -25.22 2.93 -14.89
N PRO A 453 -26.04 3.59 -15.73
CA PRO A 453 -26.24 3.18 -17.10
C PRO A 453 -24.91 3.13 -17.86
N LEU A 454 -24.72 2.08 -18.65
CA LEU A 454 -23.51 1.88 -19.44
C LEU A 454 -23.75 2.30 -20.88
N PRO A 455 -22.72 2.80 -21.59
CA PRO A 455 -22.86 3.20 -22.98
C PRO A 455 -23.15 2.02 -23.89
N THR A 456 -23.96 2.27 -24.94
CA THR A 456 -24.35 1.32 -25.98
C THR A 456 -24.02 1.88 -27.38
N GLY A 457 -22.92 2.65 -27.48
CA GLY A 457 -22.53 3.33 -28.71
C GLY A 457 -22.17 2.40 -29.87
N PRO A 458 -22.13 2.91 -31.10
CA PRO A 458 -21.76 2.14 -32.27
C PRO A 458 -20.26 1.81 -32.28
N VAL A 459 -19.94 0.65 -32.83
CA VAL A 459 -18.57 0.19 -33.06
C VAL A 459 -18.10 0.70 -34.42
N GLU A 460 -16.88 1.20 -34.53
CA GLU A 460 -16.27 1.55 -35.80
C GLU A 460 -15.97 0.29 -36.62
N ASN A 461 -16.54 0.19 -37.82
CA ASN A 461 -16.23 -0.84 -38.79
C ASN A 461 -15.10 -0.32 -39.72
N SER A 462 -13.88 -0.54 -39.31
CA SER A 462 -12.66 -0.23 -40.06
C SER A 462 -11.77 -1.46 -40.14
N PRO A 463 -10.77 -1.52 -41.05
CA PRO A 463 -9.80 -2.62 -41.00
C PRO A 463 -9.23 -2.81 -39.60
N CYS A 464 -9.27 -4.06 -39.11
CA CYS A 464 -8.83 -4.41 -37.78
C CYS A 464 -7.83 -5.56 -37.77
N LEU A 465 -6.95 -5.56 -36.76
CA LEU A 465 -6.21 -6.76 -36.37
C LEU A 465 -7.14 -7.62 -35.52
N ARG A 466 -7.39 -8.86 -35.95
CA ARG A 466 -8.27 -9.81 -35.27
C ARG A 466 -7.46 -10.91 -34.62
N LEU A 467 -7.63 -11.10 -33.32
CA LEU A 467 -7.03 -12.18 -32.56
C LEU A 467 -8.17 -13.11 -32.06
N ARG A 468 -8.02 -14.40 -32.32
CA ARG A 468 -8.96 -15.43 -31.81
C ARG A 468 -8.21 -16.30 -30.80
N ILE A 469 -8.52 -16.15 -29.53
CA ILE A 469 -7.99 -16.95 -28.43
C ILE A 469 -8.90 -18.16 -28.25
N MET A 470 -8.35 -19.34 -28.54
CA MET A 470 -9.07 -20.61 -28.52
C MET A 470 -8.74 -21.39 -27.23
N PRO A 471 -9.54 -21.31 -26.16
CA PRO A 471 -9.25 -22.09 -24.97
C PRO A 471 -9.43 -23.58 -25.21
N PRO A 472 -8.70 -24.46 -24.50
CA PRO A 472 -8.87 -25.91 -24.60
C PRO A 472 -10.30 -26.37 -24.26
N ALA A 473 -11.00 -25.66 -23.40
CA ALA A 473 -12.38 -25.92 -23.00
C ALA A 473 -13.28 -24.70 -23.22
N PRO A 474 -13.91 -24.56 -24.39
CA PRO A 474 -14.78 -23.40 -24.71
C PRO A 474 -15.94 -23.18 -23.71
N ALA A 475 -16.41 -24.27 -23.07
CA ALA A 475 -17.46 -24.17 -22.02
C ALA A 475 -17.03 -23.32 -20.82
N ALA A 476 -15.74 -23.04 -20.60
CA ALA A 476 -15.28 -22.11 -19.57
C ALA A 476 -15.77 -20.67 -19.79
N LEU A 477 -16.09 -20.31 -21.05
CA LEU A 477 -16.55 -18.98 -21.44
C LEU A 477 -18.07 -18.81 -21.39
N THR A 478 -18.82 -19.77 -20.87
CA THR A 478 -20.29 -19.71 -20.79
C THR A 478 -20.75 -19.24 -19.40
N GLY A 479 -21.88 -18.50 -19.37
CA GLY A 479 -22.51 -18.08 -18.10
C GLY A 479 -21.69 -17.08 -17.29
N LEU A 480 -20.85 -16.28 -17.94
CA LEU A 480 -20.06 -15.25 -17.28
C LEU A 480 -20.95 -14.08 -16.81
N GLU A 481 -20.71 -13.62 -15.60
CA GLU A 481 -21.29 -12.40 -15.07
C GLU A 481 -20.60 -11.17 -15.66
N ALA A 482 -21.39 -10.21 -16.15
CA ALA A 482 -20.89 -8.93 -16.63
C ALA A 482 -20.87 -7.90 -15.48
N VAL A 483 -19.69 -7.36 -15.16
CA VAL A 483 -19.48 -6.41 -14.07
C VAL A 483 -18.75 -5.19 -14.60
N ALA A 484 -19.19 -3.99 -14.21
CA ALA A 484 -18.62 -2.74 -14.67
C ALA A 484 -18.31 -1.78 -13.52
N TYR A 485 -17.16 -1.15 -13.59
CA TYR A 485 -16.68 -0.08 -12.71
C TYR A 485 -16.25 1.13 -13.55
N PRO A 486 -17.21 1.91 -14.06
CA PRO A 486 -16.94 2.99 -15.01
C PRO A 486 -16.10 4.12 -14.41
N ASP A 487 -16.24 4.43 -13.13
CA ASP A 487 -15.47 5.47 -12.45
C ASP A 487 -13.99 5.06 -12.24
N PHE A 488 -13.72 3.76 -12.12
CA PHE A 488 -12.37 3.22 -12.11
C PHE A 488 -11.84 2.97 -13.54
N GLY A 489 -12.73 2.63 -14.46
CA GLY A 489 -12.40 2.24 -15.83
C GLY A 489 -12.01 0.77 -15.95
N LEU A 490 -12.79 -0.13 -15.34
CA LEU A 490 -12.59 -1.57 -15.39
C LEU A 490 -13.90 -2.27 -15.73
N PHE A 491 -13.87 -3.14 -16.74
CA PHE A 491 -15.02 -3.86 -17.25
C PHE A 491 -14.68 -5.34 -17.33
N LEU A 492 -15.52 -6.20 -16.75
CA LEU A 492 -15.22 -7.61 -16.51
C LEU A 492 -16.31 -8.51 -17.06
N TRP A 493 -15.90 -9.66 -17.59
CA TRP A 493 -16.70 -10.89 -17.59
C TRP A 493 -16.01 -11.90 -16.67
N ARG A 494 -16.75 -12.41 -15.72
CA ARG A 494 -16.19 -13.29 -14.69
C ARG A 494 -17.08 -14.49 -14.41
N GLY A 495 -16.47 -15.61 -14.10
CA GLY A 495 -17.13 -16.85 -13.72
C GLY A 495 -16.18 -17.74 -12.91
N PRO A 496 -16.59 -18.94 -12.54
CA PRO A 496 -15.76 -19.83 -11.73
C PRO A 496 -14.53 -20.37 -12.47
N ARG A 497 -14.51 -20.30 -13.80
CA ARG A 497 -13.46 -20.87 -14.65
C ARG A 497 -12.79 -19.85 -15.56
N ALA A 498 -13.39 -18.70 -15.78
CA ALA A 498 -12.83 -17.67 -16.65
C ALA A 498 -12.98 -16.28 -16.08
N PHE A 499 -12.01 -15.43 -16.38
CA PHE A 499 -11.98 -14.02 -16.03
C PHE A 499 -11.39 -13.24 -17.20
N ILE A 500 -12.10 -12.22 -17.65
CA ILE A 500 -11.70 -11.36 -18.76
C ILE A 500 -11.93 -9.93 -18.31
N ALA A 501 -10.87 -9.11 -18.26
CA ALA A 501 -10.93 -7.74 -17.80
C ALA A 501 -10.38 -6.78 -18.85
N LEU A 502 -11.14 -5.72 -19.17
CA LEU A 502 -10.72 -4.62 -20.02
C LEU A 502 -10.47 -3.38 -19.16
N ARG A 503 -9.26 -2.83 -19.20
CA ARG A 503 -8.91 -1.54 -18.61
C ARG A 503 -9.24 -0.41 -19.58
N CYS A 504 -10.18 0.49 -19.24
CA CYS A 504 -10.55 1.62 -20.09
C CYS A 504 -11.17 2.75 -19.27
N GLY A 505 -10.40 3.79 -18.92
CA GLY A 505 -10.96 4.89 -18.12
C GLY A 505 -9.90 5.86 -17.58
N PRO A 506 -10.23 6.61 -16.51
CA PRO A 506 -9.36 7.65 -15.98
C PRO A 506 -8.05 7.07 -15.43
N ILE A 507 -6.98 7.87 -15.45
CA ILE A 507 -5.67 7.52 -14.89
C ILE A 507 -5.60 7.69 -13.36
N GLY A 508 -6.69 8.04 -12.71
CA GLY A 508 -6.78 8.22 -11.27
C GLY A 508 -6.17 9.50 -10.72
N GLN A 509 -6.36 9.69 -9.40
CA GLN A 509 -5.85 10.83 -8.63
C GLN A 509 -6.16 12.19 -9.26
N ASN A 510 -7.41 12.38 -9.72
CA ASN A 510 -7.87 13.60 -10.39
C ASN A 510 -6.99 14.00 -11.61
N GLY A 511 -6.50 13.01 -12.36
CA GLY A 511 -5.69 13.19 -13.55
C GLY A 511 -4.17 13.35 -13.27
N GLN A 512 -3.70 13.08 -12.07
CA GLN A 512 -2.27 13.02 -11.77
C GLN A 512 -1.60 11.73 -12.23
N GLY A 513 -2.33 10.60 -12.16
CA GLY A 513 -1.86 9.29 -12.58
C GLY A 513 -0.62 8.83 -11.82
N GLY A 514 -0.55 9.08 -10.51
CA GLY A 514 0.62 8.74 -9.70
C GLY A 514 0.88 7.23 -9.66
N HIS A 515 -0.19 6.45 -9.72
CA HIS A 515 -0.16 4.99 -9.71
C HIS A 515 -0.59 4.37 -11.04
N ALA A 516 -0.81 5.17 -12.08
CA ALA A 516 -1.24 4.69 -13.38
C ALA A 516 -0.08 4.19 -14.24
N HIS A 517 -0.40 3.21 -15.08
CA HIS A 517 0.44 2.72 -16.16
C HIS A 517 -0.14 3.12 -17.52
N ASN A 518 0.60 2.86 -18.58
CA ASN A 518 0.13 2.96 -19.96
C ASN A 518 -0.63 1.68 -20.37
N ASP A 519 -1.65 1.35 -19.60
CA ASP A 519 -2.46 0.14 -19.66
C ASP A 519 -3.84 0.33 -20.32
N GLN A 520 -4.09 1.49 -20.92
CA GLN A 520 -5.37 1.76 -21.56
C GLN A 520 -5.68 0.76 -22.68
N LEU A 521 -6.87 0.16 -22.63
CA LEU A 521 -7.34 -0.94 -23.46
C LEU A 521 -6.54 -2.25 -23.25
N ALA A 522 -5.74 -2.38 -22.20
CA ALA A 522 -5.16 -3.66 -21.82
C ALA A 522 -6.26 -4.65 -21.43
N VAL A 523 -6.04 -5.92 -21.78
CA VAL A 523 -6.93 -7.02 -21.42
C VAL A 523 -6.17 -8.04 -20.59
N GLU A 524 -6.69 -8.37 -19.43
CA GLU A 524 -6.21 -9.50 -18.62
C GLU A 524 -7.17 -10.69 -18.77
N ILE A 525 -6.63 -11.88 -19.03
CA ILE A 525 -7.41 -13.08 -19.30
C ILE A 525 -6.86 -14.24 -18.48
N GLU A 526 -7.73 -14.89 -17.70
CA GLU A 526 -7.46 -16.15 -17.02
C GLU A 526 -8.55 -17.16 -17.38
N ILE A 527 -8.17 -18.38 -17.76
CA ILE A 527 -9.09 -19.47 -18.10
C ILE A 527 -8.59 -20.76 -17.43
N ASP A 528 -9.45 -21.41 -16.66
CA ASP A 528 -9.13 -22.65 -15.92
C ASP A 528 -7.84 -22.54 -15.06
N GLY A 529 -7.64 -21.39 -14.41
CA GLY A 529 -6.47 -21.10 -13.59
C GLY A 529 -5.19 -20.80 -14.40
N VAL A 530 -5.28 -20.74 -15.73
CA VAL A 530 -4.14 -20.40 -16.60
C VAL A 530 -4.28 -18.93 -17.04
N ALA A 531 -3.28 -18.13 -16.73
CA ALA A 531 -3.19 -16.75 -17.21
C ALA A 531 -2.76 -16.74 -18.69
N TRP A 532 -3.67 -16.30 -19.57
CA TRP A 532 -3.38 -16.04 -21.00
C TRP A 532 -2.68 -14.71 -21.20
N THR A 533 -3.15 -13.70 -20.47
CA THR A 533 -2.48 -12.40 -20.34
C THR A 533 -2.61 -11.94 -18.90
N ARG A 534 -1.59 -11.25 -18.42
CA ARG A 534 -1.61 -10.60 -17.11
C ARG A 534 -0.76 -9.33 -17.15
N ASP A 535 -1.12 -8.36 -16.33
CA ASP A 535 -0.28 -7.19 -16.08
C ASP A 535 1.01 -7.64 -15.39
N PRO A 536 2.19 -7.18 -15.81
CA PRO A 536 3.45 -7.61 -15.21
C PRO A 536 3.68 -7.06 -13.79
N GLY A 537 2.87 -6.12 -13.30
CA GLY A 537 3.03 -5.46 -12.01
C GLY A 537 3.93 -4.23 -12.08
N SER A 538 4.55 -3.86 -10.96
CA SER A 538 5.33 -2.61 -10.83
C SER A 538 6.80 -2.81 -10.56
N PHE A 539 7.18 -3.95 -10.06
CA PHE A 539 8.49 -4.38 -9.59
C PHE A 539 9.08 -3.44 -8.51
N VAL A 540 9.61 -2.26 -8.89
CA VAL A 540 10.24 -1.31 -7.94
C VAL A 540 9.85 0.13 -8.23
N TYR A 541 10.13 1.04 -7.28
CA TYR A 541 9.90 2.47 -7.46
C TYR A 541 11.21 3.24 -7.61
N THR A 542 11.86 3.54 -6.48
CA THR A 542 13.00 4.47 -6.46
C THR A 542 14.35 3.79 -6.56
N ALA A 543 14.43 2.48 -6.35
CA ALA A 543 15.64 1.71 -6.48
C ALA A 543 16.17 1.71 -7.93
N ASP A 544 15.26 1.61 -8.92
CA ASP A 544 15.61 1.69 -10.34
C ASP A 544 14.47 2.35 -11.13
N LEU A 545 14.70 3.59 -11.54
CA LEU A 545 13.70 4.39 -12.27
C LEU A 545 13.51 3.91 -13.72
N ALA A 546 14.51 3.27 -14.32
CA ALA A 546 14.41 2.74 -15.66
C ALA A 546 13.57 1.46 -15.67
N GLU A 547 13.80 0.54 -14.74
CA GLU A 547 12.97 -0.66 -14.54
C GLU A 547 11.51 -0.25 -14.24
N ARG A 548 11.30 0.73 -13.36
CA ARG A 548 9.96 1.25 -13.09
C ARG A 548 9.24 1.70 -14.37
N ASP A 549 9.90 2.49 -15.22
CA ASP A 549 9.30 2.99 -16.43
C ASP A 549 9.07 1.88 -17.45
N CYS A 550 9.89 0.81 -17.49
CA CYS A 550 9.63 -0.38 -18.30
C CYS A 550 8.30 -1.05 -17.90
N TYR A 551 8.06 -1.25 -16.61
CA TYR A 551 6.81 -1.86 -16.12
C TYR A 551 5.57 -0.98 -16.33
N ARG A 552 5.72 0.33 -16.41
CA ARG A 552 4.65 1.30 -16.69
C ARG A 552 4.40 1.55 -18.17
N SER A 553 5.28 1.09 -19.07
CA SER A 553 5.21 1.29 -20.52
C SER A 553 4.05 0.49 -21.12
N VAL A 554 3.44 1.00 -22.19
CA VAL A 554 2.48 0.24 -23.00
C VAL A 554 3.07 -1.07 -23.52
N MET A 555 4.39 -1.14 -23.69
CA MET A 555 5.09 -2.35 -24.12
C MET A 555 5.04 -3.49 -23.09
N ALA A 556 4.75 -3.19 -21.86
CA ALA A 556 4.58 -4.16 -20.78
C ALA A 556 3.18 -4.83 -20.77
N HIS A 557 2.20 -4.22 -21.43
CA HIS A 557 0.79 -4.59 -21.32
C HIS A 557 0.25 -5.19 -22.61
N PHE A 558 -0.79 -6.03 -22.49
CA PHE A 558 -1.56 -6.52 -23.62
C PHE A 558 -2.57 -5.46 -24.06
N ALA A 559 -2.08 -4.33 -24.56
CA ALA A 559 -2.80 -3.16 -25.03
C ALA A 559 -2.49 -2.86 -26.49
N PRO A 560 -3.33 -2.13 -27.23
CA PRO A 560 -2.99 -1.68 -28.60
C PRO A 560 -1.73 -0.83 -28.61
N ARG A 561 -0.87 -1.02 -29.62
CA ARG A 561 0.44 -0.36 -29.75
C ARG A 561 0.56 0.39 -31.07
N ARG A 562 1.37 1.44 -31.09
CA ARG A 562 1.75 2.19 -32.28
C ARG A 562 3.26 2.42 -32.29
N GLY A 563 4.00 1.48 -32.89
CA GLY A 563 5.46 1.47 -32.86
C GLY A 563 5.95 1.43 -31.41
N SER A 564 6.89 2.31 -31.07
CA SER A 564 7.41 2.52 -29.71
C SER A 564 6.72 3.68 -28.96
N GLY A 565 5.59 4.20 -29.47
CA GLY A 565 4.89 5.33 -28.87
C GLY A 565 4.17 4.96 -27.58
N GLU A 566 4.14 5.90 -26.63
CA GLU A 566 3.40 5.79 -25.38
C GLU A 566 2.08 6.57 -25.48
N PRO A 567 0.92 5.99 -25.09
CA PRO A 567 -0.37 6.68 -25.15
C PRO A 567 -0.49 7.82 -24.15
N ALA A 568 0.27 7.77 -23.07
CA ALA A 568 0.42 8.86 -22.11
C ALA A 568 1.88 9.04 -21.74
N ARG A 569 2.28 10.27 -21.39
CA ARG A 569 3.69 10.60 -21.16
C ARG A 569 4.07 10.34 -19.69
N LEU A 570 5.08 9.51 -19.47
CA LEU A 570 5.69 9.30 -18.16
C LEU A 570 6.52 10.53 -17.76
N LEU A 571 6.00 11.38 -16.87
CA LEU A 571 6.65 12.63 -16.46
C LEU A 571 7.59 12.46 -15.29
N ALA A 572 7.23 11.57 -14.36
CA ALA A 572 7.96 11.30 -13.12
C ALA A 572 7.60 9.91 -12.59
N PRO A 573 8.33 9.38 -11.61
CA PRO A 573 8.01 8.09 -11.00
C PRO A 573 6.56 7.94 -10.52
N PHE A 574 5.94 9.06 -10.08
CA PHE A 574 4.56 9.12 -9.60
C PHE A 574 3.74 10.21 -10.31
N ARG A 575 3.95 10.34 -11.62
CA ARG A 575 3.17 11.26 -12.43
C ARG A 575 3.13 10.83 -13.89
N LEU A 576 1.90 10.76 -14.41
CA LEU A 576 1.61 10.47 -15.80
C LEU A 576 0.77 11.62 -16.38
N GLU A 577 1.07 12.05 -17.61
CA GLU A 577 0.25 13.05 -18.30
C GLU A 577 -0.74 12.31 -19.21
N ASP A 578 -2.02 12.33 -18.82
CA ASP A 578 -3.06 11.69 -19.64
C ASP A 578 -3.23 12.39 -20.97
N ARG A 579 -2.91 11.68 -22.05
CA ARG A 579 -3.18 12.06 -23.43
C ARG A 579 -4.14 11.08 -24.09
N ALA A 580 -4.38 9.94 -23.43
CA ALA A 580 -5.21 8.88 -23.95
C ALA A 580 -6.68 9.28 -23.95
N GLY A 581 -7.17 9.85 -22.84
CA GLY A 581 -8.58 10.20 -22.68
C GLY A 581 -9.48 9.00 -22.95
N ALA A 582 -9.12 7.82 -22.41
CA ALA A 582 -9.77 6.55 -22.70
C ALA A 582 -11.23 6.56 -22.22
N LYS A 583 -12.11 6.04 -23.08
CA LYS A 583 -13.57 5.98 -22.82
C LYS A 583 -14.16 4.66 -23.29
N LEU A 584 -15.02 4.10 -22.46
CA LEU A 584 -15.88 3.00 -22.87
C LEU A 584 -16.87 3.49 -23.94
N VAL A 585 -17.04 2.71 -24.99
CA VAL A 585 -18.01 2.94 -26.08
C VAL A 585 -19.22 2.05 -25.90
N ARG A 586 -19.01 0.78 -25.50
CA ARG A 586 -20.08 -0.20 -25.31
C ARG A 586 -19.64 -1.27 -24.30
N PHE A 587 -20.62 -1.75 -23.51
CA PHE A 587 -20.46 -2.89 -22.61
C PHE A 587 -21.77 -3.68 -22.56
N GLY A 588 -21.69 -4.98 -22.76
CA GLY A 588 -22.81 -5.92 -22.79
C GLY A 588 -22.36 -7.24 -23.39
N ASP A 589 -22.84 -7.55 -24.60
CA ASP A 589 -22.42 -8.74 -25.37
C ASP A 589 -20.97 -8.63 -25.88
N ASP A 590 -20.45 -7.42 -25.95
CA ASP A 590 -19.03 -7.12 -26.15
C ASP A 590 -18.58 -5.95 -25.27
N MET A 591 -17.25 -5.81 -25.10
CA MET A 591 -16.60 -4.66 -24.45
C MET A 591 -15.88 -3.87 -25.54
N VAL A 592 -16.21 -2.58 -25.67
CA VAL A 592 -15.55 -1.70 -26.65
C VAL A 592 -15.02 -0.45 -25.96
N GLY A 593 -13.72 -0.28 -25.99
CA GLY A 593 -13.03 0.90 -25.49
C GLY A 593 -12.29 1.65 -26.59
N ARG A 594 -12.12 2.97 -26.41
CA ARG A 594 -11.40 3.84 -27.35
C ARG A 594 -10.54 4.86 -26.62
N HIS A 595 -9.38 5.19 -27.21
CA HIS A 595 -8.54 6.31 -26.77
C HIS A 595 -7.87 7.02 -27.96
N VAL A 596 -7.28 8.20 -27.69
CA VAL A 596 -6.59 9.03 -28.71
C VAL A 596 -5.11 9.29 -28.39
N GLY A 597 -4.55 8.54 -27.46
CA GLY A 597 -3.20 8.78 -26.92
C GLY A 597 -2.05 8.77 -27.93
N PHE A 598 -2.23 8.14 -29.08
CA PHE A 598 -1.25 8.12 -30.17
C PHE A 598 -1.46 9.24 -31.23
N GLY A 599 -2.30 10.25 -30.91
CA GLY A 599 -2.64 11.34 -31.85
C GLY A 599 -3.74 10.99 -32.85
N SER A 600 -4.17 9.72 -32.91
CA SER A 600 -5.28 9.23 -33.71
C SER A 600 -6.11 8.25 -32.88
N PRO A 601 -7.40 8.07 -33.18
CA PRO A 601 -8.23 7.11 -32.45
C PRO A 601 -7.71 5.67 -32.57
N VAL A 602 -7.75 4.97 -31.45
CA VAL A 602 -7.52 3.53 -31.34
C VAL A 602 -8.70 2.95 -30.60
N GLN A 603 -9.28 1.87 -31.12
CA GLN A 603 -10.39 1.14 -30.53
C GLN A 603 -10.01 -0.32 -30.34
N ARG A 604 -10.37 -0.90 -29.23
CA ARG A 604 -10.32 -2.34 -28.98
C ARG A 604 -11.72 -2.82 -28.67
N ARG A 605 -12.13 -3.88 -29.37
CA ARG A 605 -13.32 -4.68 -29.06
C ARG A 605 -12.89 -6.03 -28.49
N VAL A 606 -13.57 -6.48 -27.46
CA VAL A 606 -13.42 -7.82 -26.89
C VAL A 606 -14.80 -8.46 -26.92
N ALA A 607 -14.90 -9.66 -27.48
CA ALA A 607 -16.14 -10.42 -27.59
C ALA A 607 -15.90 -11.91 -27.32
N ILE A 608 -16.99 -12.65 -27.04
CA ILE A 608 -16.99 -14.11 -27.00
C ILE A 608 -17.80 -14.59 -28.18
N GLU A 609 -17.16 -15.23 -29.14
CA GLU A 609 -17.76 -15.69 -30.39
C GLU A 609 -17.36 -17.16 -30.65
N ASP A 610 -18.31 -18.03 -30.86
CA ASP A 610 -18.09 -19.46 -31.20
C ASP A 610 -17.13 -20.16 -30.24
N GLY A 611 -17.23 -19.89 -28.93
CA GLY A 611 -16.38 -20.49 -27.90
C GLY A 611 -14.93 -19.99 -27.89
N ALA A 612 -14.63 -18.86 -28.55
CA ALA A 612 -13.36 -18.15 -28.53
C ALA A 612 -13.51 -16.75 -27.93
N ILE A 613 -12.42 -16.24 -27.35
CA ILE A 613 -12.31 -14.81 -27.05
C ILE A 613 -11.77 -14.13 -28.33
N VAL A 614 -12.55 -13.19 -28.86
CA VAL A 614 -12.18 -12.41 -30.05
C VAL A 614 -11.77 -11.00 -29.62
N ILE A 615 -10.59 -10.57 -30.03
CA ILE A 615 -10.06 -9.21 -29.78
C ILE A 615 -9.82 -8.55 -31.14
N GLU A 616 -10.41 -7.38 -31.33
CA GLU A 616 -10.26 -6.58 -32.55
C GLU A 616 -9.69 -5.21 -32.23
N ASP A 617 -8.50 -4.91 -32.80
CA ASP A 617 -7.84 -3.62 -32.68
C ASP A 617 -7.99 -2.81 -33.97
N THR A 618 -8.56 -1.63 -33.87
CA THR A 618 -8.82 -0.71 -34.99
C THR A 618 -8.07 0.62 -34.75
N PRO A 619 -7.35 1.15 -35.79
CA PRO A 619 -7.04 0.51 -37.07
C PRO A 619 -6.00 -0.60 -36.92
N GLY A 620 -6.08 -1.60 -37.77
CA GLY A 620 -5.16 -2.74 -37.80
C GLY A 620 -5.44 -3.59 -39.02
N GLU A 621 -4.70 -4.67 -39.20
CA GLU A 621 -4.92 -5.63 -40.28
C GLU A 621 -4.37 -7.01 -39.90
N GLY A 622 -4.96 -8.04 -40.46
CA GLY A 622 -4.56 -9.42 -40.25
C GLY A 622 -5.43 -10.16 -39.26
N GLU A 623 -5.30 -11.49 -39.25
CA GLU A 623 -5.99 -12.38 -38.31
C GLU A 623 -5.00 -13.43 -37.78
N HIS A 624 -5.06 -13.69 -36.48
CA HIS A 624 -4.24 -14.70 -35.83
C HIS A 624 -5.13 -15.58 -34.91
N VAL A 625 -4.90 -16.89 -34.98
CA VAL A 625 -5.53 -17.87 -34.09
C VAL A 625 -4.49 -18.31 -33.06
N LEU A 626 -4.80 -18.08 -31.79
CA LEU A 626 -3.92 -18.34 -30.65
C LEU A 626 -4.47 -19.52 -29.86
N ARG A 627 -3.65 -20.52 -29.61
CA ARG A 627 -4.04 -21.78 -28.95
C ARG A 627 -3.37 -21.97 -27.60
N SER A 628 -2.40 -21.10 -27.25
CA SER A 628 -1.71 -21.12 -25.97
C SER A 628 -1.34 -19.70 -25.52
N PRO A 629 -1.09 -19.50 -24.20
CA PRO A 629 -0.53 -18.24 -23.69
C PRO A 629 0.82 -17.88 -24.34
N GLU A 630 1.64 -18.87 -24.69
CA GLU A 630 2.95 -18.67 -25.31
C GLU A 630 2.82 -18.12 -26.74
N ASP A 631 1.79 -18.57 -27.49
CA ASP A 631 1.51 -18.02 -28.84
C ASP A 631 1.17 -16.53 -28.73
N LEU A 632 0.35 -16.16 -27.76
CA LEU A 632 -0.01 -14.76 -27.53
C LEU A 632 1.19 -13.94 -27.05
N ALA A 633 1.93 -14.43 -26.06
CA ALA A 633 3.12 -13.75 -25.54
C ALA A 633 4.17 -13.51 -26.64
N ARG A 634 4.38 -14.49 -27.52
CA ARG A 634 5.30 -14.37 -28.66
C ARG A 634 4.81 -13.36 -29.68
N LEU A 635 3.53 -13.40 -30.04
CA LEU A 635 2.94 -12.49 -31.02
C LEU A 635 3.00 -11.04 -30.51
N TRP A 636 2.69 -10.83 -29.22
CA TRP A 636 2.60 -9.49 -28.62
C TRP A 636 3.94 -8.99 -28.05
N GLY A 637 4.94 -9.87 -27.90
CA GLY A 637 6.24 -9.51 -27.34
C GLY A 637 6.15 -9.10 -25.86
N LEU A 638 5.37 -9.85 -25.07
CA LEU A 638 5.29 -9.68 -23.62
C LEU A 638 6.48 -10.39 -22.97
N ILE A 639 7.55 -9.67 -22.71
CA ILE A 639 8.85 -10.21 -22.28
C ILE A 639 9.23 -9.85 -20.85
N LEU A 640 8.52 -8.92 -20.21
CA LEU A 640 8.88 -8.55 -18.83
C LEU A 640 8.51 -9.68 -17.85
N PRO A 641 9.42 -10.00 -16.91
CA PRO A 641 9.11 -10.93 -15.84
C PRO A 641 7.90 -10.46 -15.02
N PHE A 642 7.06 -11.38 -14.64
CA PHE A 642 5.93 -11.09 -13.78
C PHE A 642 6.40 -10.69 -12.38
N SER A 643 5.85 -9.58 -11.86
CA SER A 643 6.09 -9.10 -10.51
C SER A 643 4.80 -9.22 -9.69
N PRO A 644 4.67 -10.26 -8.85
CA PRO A 644 3.48 -10.43 -8.01
C PRO A 644 3.39 -9.38 -6.90
N GLY A 645 4.48 -8.71 -6.60
CA GLY A 645 4.58 -7.69 -5.57
C GLY A 645 5.91 -6.98 -5.59
N TYR A 646 6.06 -5.97 -4.76
CA TYR A 646 7.23 -5.12 -4.73
C TYR A 646 8.54 -5.90 -4.54
N GLY A 647 9.55 -5.60 -5.35
CA GLY A 647 10.88 -6.21 -5.31
C GLY A 647 10.94 -7.68 -5.73
N ARG A 648 9.82 -8.29 -6.14
CA ARG A 648 9.73 -9.70 -6.54
C ARG A 648 9.63 -9.82 -8.06
N LYS A 649 10.37 -10.78 -8.65
CA LYS A 649 10.22 -11.22 -10.04
C LYS A 649 9.96 -12.73 -10.03
N GLY A 650 8.88 -13.15 -10.67
CA GLY A 650 8.49 -14.54 -10.88
C GLY A 650 9.14 -15.14 -12.13
#